data_74756e8911c0e7883ee0ee8dcbbc2330
#
_entry.id   74756e8911c0e7883ee0ee8dcbbc2330
#
_cell.length_a   1.000
_cell.length_b   1.000
_cell.length_c   1.000
_cell.angle_alpha   90.00
_cell.angle_beta   90.00
_cell.angle_gamma   90.00
#
_symmetry.space_group_name_H-M   'P 1'
#
loop_
_entity.id
_entity.type
_entity.pdbx_description
1 polymer ?
#
loop_
_entity_poly.entity_id
_entity_poly.type
_entity_poly.pdbx_seq_one_letter_code
_entity_poly.pdbx_strand_id
1 'polypeptide(L)'
;MKQFYRNGHRLALTVVFAAQLLLSCNGTSSQRQFKNQSAYYMALHAADQNDEKNAVRLFNEGLKKGTXLTKRRCAEALTQFGNVRERVESCKYLVANWXDDTALLVACAELXRDNEFSLINLYTEXXDLLTAPNELVRLRLNAMLQKNDSRFEDDFRTWMLYRPLSNAHLELYEKYSNAVAETGGEKTSADSAPSSIGFVAESPVKPIRLDDGDQSEPERTIWQLLMDYRTSVYRRRYYGAYGKVGEIFAACKDAGITVPPLVVSDMGKAGLYGTTDYYAAAVMFDRFARQLHGEPGFYAHFYAGRLYDKAGRYAGQAVSHFKSAMDAAATGEQYDNALWYLLNVQLRTSAADTIASLKRYCDTWHDSAYFDDFFESLSVLLLSHQQWQDFYDIWHVIEHKASEETFGRYAYIAGRLLEDGLVNNTGGVQTREAMAAFTRVLSGGADLYYKVLALERLNVSDDEFIENTFCAPVTNTPPVIDPDAEQLLAGYAAFGFPQKIYGEWQAHRTRVGMESAIQASQFLNGCGMYNKNFSVQSLRIASRTRYSAAEKIPYHLLELMFPRFYDKEISAACAENDLDEWLLYALVRSESFFDAKIASNAGAKGLTQLMDSTAADIARKLKVTDYDILSPATNTRFGAYYLKELIGRTDDAPLLAVFAYNAGLSNVREWVRIARRDWYTTGKSAHRSTGISMDLFLETLPYAETREYGRKVIAAAALYGWLYYKTNPADIVRALLE
;
A
#
# COMPACT_ATOMS: atom_id res chain seq x y z
N MET A 1 25.74 1.82 -23.35
CA MET A 1 24.84 0.66 -23.25
C MET A 1 25.50 -0.67 -23.61
N LYS A 2 26.20 -0.80 -24.75
CA LYS A 2 26.87 -2.07 -25.15
C LYS A 2 28.00 -2.50 -24.20
N GLN A 3 28.62 -1.57 -23.50
CA GLN A 3 29.73 -1.87 -22.58
C GLN A 3 29.22 -2.31 -21.19
N PHE A 4 28.03 -1.84 -20.82
CA PHE A 4 27.37 -2.25 -19.57
C PHE A 4 26.83 -3.68 -19.64
N TYR A 5 26.32 -4.08 -20.81
CA TYR A 5 25.86 -5.45 -21.04
C TYR A 5 26.99 -6.46 -20.96
N ARG A 6 28.21 -6.07 -21.43
CA ARG A 6 29.37 -6.98 -21.46
C ARG A 6 29.94 -7.27 -20.08
N ASN A 7 29.85 -6.31 -19.13
CA ASN A 7 30.36 -6.52 -17.78
C ASN A 7 29.32 -7.22 -16.89
N GLY A 8 28.03 -6.97 -17.12
CA GLY A 8 26.94 -7.70 -16.45
C GLY A 8 26.93 -9.17 -16.82
N HIS A 9 27.18 -9.48 -18.09
CA HIS A 9 27.27 -10.86 -18.57
C HIS A 9 28.49 -11.61 -18.00
N ARG A 10 29.61 -10.92 -17.79
CA ARG A 10 30.82 -11.58 -17.24
C ARG A 10 30.65 -11.89 -15.74
N LEU A 11 29.97 -11.05 -14.99
CA LEU A 11 29.71 -11.33 -13.57
C LEU A 11 28.59 -12.37 -13.40
N ALA A 12 27.53 -12.29 -14.21
CA ALA A 12 26.50 -13.33 -14.24
C ALA A 12 27.08 -14.66 -14.67
N LEU A 13 28.01 -14.65 -15.63
CA LEU A 13 28.74 -15.84 -16.07
C LEU A 13 29.66 -16.39 -14.96
N THR A 14 30.25 -15.56 -14.13
CA THR A 14 31.14 -16.02 -13.04
C THR A 14 30.33 -16.66 -11.91
N VAL A 15 29.14 -16.14 -11.58
CA VAL A 15 28.24 -16.74 -10.61
C VAL A 15 27.63 -18.02 -11.19
N VAL A 16 27.26 -18.01 -12.49
CA VAL A 16 26.75 -19.18 -13.19
C VAL A 16 27.87 -20.22 -13.37
N PHE A 17 29.13 -19.81 -13.60
CA PHE A 17 30.28 -20.74 -13.68
C PHE A 17 30.61 -21.31 -12.31
N ALA A 18 30.50 -20.54 -11.23
CA ALA A 18 30.65 -21.04 -9.87
C ALA A 18 29.52 -22.02 -9.53
N ALA A 19 28.27 -21.69 -9.97
CA ALA A 19 27.14 -22.60 -9.81
C ALA A 19 27.26 -23.84 -10.69
N GLN A 20 27.83 -23.72 -11.92
CA GLN A 20 28.05 -24.86 -12.82
C GLN A 20 29.20 -25.73 -12.37
N LEU A 21 30.26 -25.14 -11.81
CA LEU A 21 31.37 -25.92 -11.21
C LEU A 21 30.91 -26.64 -9.95
N LEU A 22 29.97 -26.10 -9.22
CA LEU A 22 29.38 -26.74 -8.05
C LEU A 22 28.35 -27.81 -8.46
N LEU A 23 27.79 -27.72 -9.66
CA LEU A 23 26.85 -28.72 -10.20
C LEU A 23 27.56 -29.95 -10.82
N SER A 24 28.85 -29.82 -11.17
CA SER A 24 29.59 -30.89 -11.84
C SER A 24 30.26 -31.87 -10.86
N CYS A 25 30.33 -31.50 -9.57
CA CYS A 25 30.89 -32.34 -8.54
C CYS A 25 29.93 -32.47 -7.36
N ASN A 26 29.21 -33.57 -7.24
CA ASN A 26 28.38 -33.94 -6.09
C ASN A 26 27.84 -32.76 -5.30
N GLY A 27 26.69 -32.24 -5.68
CA GLY A 27 26.08 -31.01 -5.17
C GLY A 27 26.42 -30.67 -3.71
N THR A 28 26.60 -29.40 -3.44
CA THR A 28 26.96 -28.93 -2.09
C THR A 28 26.03 -29.57 -1.04
N SER A 29 26.49 -29.66 0.18
CA SER A 29 25.69 -30.22 1.30
C SER A 29 24.33 -29.46 1.41
N SER A 30 24.31 -28.17 1.08
CA SER A 30 23.08 -27.35 1.07
C SER A 30 22.09 -27.74 -0.03
N GLN A 31 22.56 -28.29 -1.14
CA GLN A 31 21.67 -28.71 -2.24
C GLN A 31 21.13 -30.13 -2.06
N ARG A 32 21.84 -30.98 -1.27
CA ARG A 32 21.44 -32.38 -1.02
C ARG A 32 20.07 -32.48 -0.35
N GLN A 33 19.71 -31.52 0.48
CA GLN A 33 18.39 -31.48 1.14
C GLN A 33 17.24 -31.27 0.16
N PHE A 34 17.53 -30.79 -1.07
CA PHE A 34 16.51 -30.56 -2.10
C PHE A 34 16.46 -31.66 -3.15
N LYS A 35 16.93 -32.87 -2.84
CA LYS A 35 17.04 -33.98 -3.80
C LYS A 35 15.76 -34.22 -4.60
N ASN A 36 14.58 -34.14 -3.95
CA ASN A 36 13.30 -34.40 -4.61
C ASN A 36 12.80 -33.18 -5.41
N GLN A 37 13.33 -31.99 -5.17
CA GLN A 37 12.90 -30.76 -5.81
C GLN A 37 13.93 -30.18 -6.79
N SER A 38 15.15 -30.78 -6.81
CA SER A 38 16.27 -30.25 -7.61
C SER A 38 15.91 -30.12 -9.09
N ALA A 39 15.08 -31.02 -9.61
CA ALA A 39 14.66 -30.99 -11.02
C ALA A 39 13.98 -29.66 -11.38
N TYR A 40 13.16 -29.11 -10.48
CA TYR A 40 12.50 -27.80 -10.70
C TYR A 40 13.54 -26.68 -10.86
N TYR A 41 14.51 -26.59 -9.94
CA TYR A 41 15.51 -25.52 -9.99
C TYR A 41 16.45 -25.69 -11.19
N MET A 42 16.80 -26.92 -11.53
CA MET A 42 17.61 -27.20 -12.71
C MET A 42 16.85 -26.88 -14.01
N ALA A 43 15.53 -27.11 -14.02
CA ALA A 43 14.67 -26.72 -15.14
C ALA A 43 14.67 -25.20 -15.35
N LEU A 44 14.64 -24.44 -14.25
CA LEU A 44 14.73 -22.97 -14.35
C LEU A 44 16.05 -22.52 -14.96
N HIS A 45 17.17 -23.17 -14.59
CA HIS A 45 18.46 -22.86 -15.20
C HIS A 45 18.48 -23.20 -16.69
N ALA A 46 17.92 -24.35 -17.09
CA ALA A 46 17.84 -24.74 -18.50
C ALA A 46 16.98 -23.72 -19.29
N ALA A 47 15.87 -23.28 -18.70
CA ALA A 47 15.00 -22.27 -19.33
C ALA A 47 15.72 -20.92 -19.50
N ASP A 48 16.45 -20.48 -18.50
CA ASP A 48 17.26 -19.24 -18.55
C ASP A 48 18.34 -19.30 -19.61
N GLN A 49 18.83 -20.51 -19.95
CA GLN A 49 19.82 -20.74 -21.00
C GLN A 49 19.19 -20.98 -22.37
N ASN A 50 17.87 -20.87 -22.48
CA ASN A 50 17.09 -21.15 -23.70
C ASN A 50 17.22 -22.61 -24.18
N ASP A 51 17.52 -23.52 -23.25
CA ASP A 51 17.56 -24.97 -23.53
C ASP A 51 16.15 -25.54 -23.24
N GLU A 52 15.22 -25.24 -24.14
CA GLU A 52 13.80 -25.59 -23.98
C GLU A 52 13.58 -27.10 -23.81
N LYS A 53 14.28 -27.91 -24.61
CA LYS A 53 14.13 -29.37 -24.56
C LYS A 53 14.50 -29.93 -23.20
N ASN A 54 15.60 -29.47 -22.64
CA ASN A 54 16.06 -29.91 -21.32
C ASN A 54 15.17 -29.33 -20.20
N ALA A 55 14.73 -28.06 -20.34
CA ALA A 55 13.82 -27.46 -19.38
C ALA A 55 12.52 -28.26 -19.27
N VAL A 56 11.89 -28.59 -20.40
CA VAL A 56 10.65 -29.40 -20.44
C VAL A 56 10.85 -30.75 -19.79
N ARG A 57 11.97 -31.44 -20.13
CA ARG A 57 12.30 -32.74 -19.53
C ARG A 57 12.40 -32.63 -17.99
N LEU A 58 13.09 -31.60 -17.51
CA LEU A 58 13.32 -31.41 -16.08
C LEU A 58 12.05 -30.95 -15.35
N PHE A 59 11.22 -30.09 -15.96
CA PHE A 59 9.92 -29.72 -15.36
C PHE A 59 9.03 -30.97 -15.23
N ASN A 60 9.01 -31.85 -16.23
CA ASN A 60 8.26 -33.12 -16.15
C ASN A 60 8.80 -34.06 -15.07
N GLU A 61 10.10 -34.06 -14.87
CA GLU A 61 10.70 -34.78 -13.73
C GLU A 61 10.25 -34.17 -12.40
N GLY A 62 10.23 -32.85 -12.32
CA GLY A 62 9.76 -32.12 -11.14
C GLY A 62 8.29 -32.40 -10.81
N LEU A 63 7.44 -32.58 -11.82
CA LEU A 63 6.04 -33.00 -11.61
C LEU A 63 5.94 -34.36 -10.92
N LYS A 64 6.86 -35.25 -11.20
CA LYS A 64 6.87 -36.61 -10.61
C LYS A 64 7.41 -36.63 -9.19
N LYS A 65 8.48 -35.87 -8.93
CA LYS A 65 9.30 -36.02 -7.70
C LYS A 65 9.12 -34.87 -6.69
N GLY A 66 8.58 -33.71 -7.10
CA GLY A 66 8.57 -32.53 -6.29
C GLY A 66 7.55 -32.51 -5.13
N THR A 67 7.59 -31.49 -4.40
CA THR A 67 6.55 -31.16 -3.38
C THR A 67 5.33 -30.52 -4.04
N UNK A 68 4.46 -30.12 -3.34
CA UNK A 68 3.31 -29.54 -3.80
C UNK A 68 3.50 -28.31 -4.55
N LEU A 69 4.27 -27.55 -3.83
CA LEU A 69 4.51 -26.25 -4.49
C LEU A 69 5.42 -26.38 -5.72
N THR A 70 6.50 -27.15 -5.62
CA THR A 70 7.37 -27.29 -6.79
C THR A 70 6.69 -28.01 -7.95
N LYS A 71 5.84 -29.00 -7.67
CA LYS A 71 5.00 -29.62 -8.71
C LYS A 71 4.12 -28.57 -9.40
N ARG A 72 3.48 -27.75 -8.59
CA ARG A 72 2.64 -26.67 -9.12
C ARG A 72 3.43 -25.70 -9.99
N ARG A 73 4.60 -25.26 -9.52
CA ARG A 73 5.47 -24.36 -10.30
C ARG A 73 5.93 -25.02 -11.61
N CYS A 74 6.20 -26.32 -11.59
CA CYS A 74 6.52 -27.08 -12.82
C CYS A 74 5.32 -27.10 -13.78
N ALA A 75 4.12 -27.36 -13.27
CA ALA A 75 2.89 -27.37 -14.09
C ALA A 75 2.63 -26.01 -14.72
N GLU A 76 2.76 -24.95 -13.92
CA GLU A 76 2.61 -23.55 -14.41
C GLU A 76 3.63 -23.26 -15.53
N ALA A 77 4.89 -23.61 -15.31
CA ALA A 77 5.95 -23.36 -16.29
C ALA A 77 5.68 -24.10 -17.61
N LEU A 78 5.25 -25.36 -17.53
CA LEU A 78 5.01 -26.19 -18.73
C LEU A 78 3.91 -25.64 -19.65
N THR A 79 2.99 -24.81 -19.14
CA THR A 79 1.96 -24.19 -19.99
C THR A 79 2.57 -23.26 -21.05
N GLN A 80 3.82 -22.85 -20.89
CA GLN A 80 4.49 -21.88 -21.76
C GLN A 80 5.43 -22.53 -22.79
N PHE A 81 5.64 -23.84 -22.72
CA PHE A 81 6.66 -24.54 -23.52
C PHE A 81 6.02 -25.51 -24.53
N GLY A 82 6.70 -25.67 -25.67
CA GLY A 82 6.33 -26.63 -26.70
C GLY A 82 5.33 -26.08 -27.72
N ASN A 83 4.82 -26.98 -28.56
CA ASN A 83 3.82 -26.63 -29.56
C ASN A 83 2.43 -26.43 -28.91
N VAL A 84 1.45 -25.97 -29.70
CA VAL A 84 0.08 -25.66 -29.22
C VAL A 84 -0.52 -26.85 -28.48
N ARG A 85 -0.43 -28.05 -29.05
CA ARG A 85 -1.01 -29.27 -28.43
C ARG A 85 -0.39 -29.54 -27.05
N GLU A 86 0.93 -29.41 -26.95
CA GLU A 86 1.67 -29.63 -25.69
C GLU A 86 1.27 -28.62 -24.63
N ARG A 87 1.17 -27.34 -25.01
CA ARG A 87 0.76 -26.27 -24.09
C ARG A 87 -0.68 -26.51 -23.62
N VAL A 88 -1.60 -26.85 -24.53
CA VAL A 88 -3.00 -27.13 -24.19
C VAL A 88 -3.09 -28.30 -23.20
N GLU A 89 -2.33 -29.37 -23.44
CA GLU A 89 -2.32 -30.52 -22.49
C GLU A 89 -1.73 -30.12 -21.13
N SER A 90 -0.72 -29.24 -21.10
CA SER A 90 -0.16 -28.71 -19.85
C SER A 90 -1.21 -27.85 -19.11
N CYS A 91 -1.98 -27.02 -19.81
CA CYS A 91 -3.06 -26.24 -19.23
C CYS A 91 -4.15 -27.15 -18.64
N LYS A 92 -4.54 -28.22 -19.37
CA LYS A 92 -5.50 -29.21 -18.87
C LYS A 92 -4.97 -29.84 -17.57
N TYR A 93 -3.71 -30.24 -17.57
CA TYR A 93 -3.08 -30.86 -16.41
C TYR A 93 -3.07 -29.88 -15.22
N LEU A 94 -2.71 -28.62 -15.45
CA LEU A 94 -2.67 -27.59 -14.40
C LEU A 94 -4.07 -27.45 -13.75
N VAL A 95 -5.11 -27.24 -14.55
CA VAL A 95 -6.46 -27.05 -14.05
C VAL A 95 -7.00 -28.30 -13.35
N ALA A 96 -6.67 -29.49 -13.87
CA ALA A 96 -7.12 -30.76 -13.27
C ALA A 96 -6.54 -31.00 -11.86
N ASN A 97 -5.39 -30.41 -11.58
CA ASN A 97 -4.69 -30.62 -10.30
C ASN A 97 -4.80 -29.43 -9.34
N TRP A 98 -5.09 -28.26 -9.83
CA TRP A 98 -5.25 -27.05 -9.01
C TRP A 98 -6.40 -26.19 -9.52
N UNK A 99 -7.27 -25.94 -8.88
CA UNK A 99 -8.42 -25.33 -9.27
C UNK A 99 -8.63 -24.02 -8.74
N ASP A 100 -7.69 -23.39 -8.31
CA ASP A 100 -7.84 -22.04 -7.76
C ASP A 100 -7.67 -20.98 -8.86
N ASP A 101 -8.04 -19.75 -8.49
CA ASP A 101 -8.06 -18.63 -9.44
C ASP A 101 -6.71 -18.38 -10.09
N THR A 102 -5.60 -18.59 -9.36
CA THR A 102 -4.26 -18.35 -9.90
C THR A 102 -3.92 -19.38 -10.99
N ALA A 103 -4.19 -20.64 -10.74
CA ALA A 103 -3.95 -21.70 -11.75
C ALA A 103 -4.85 -21.51 -12.96
N LEU A 104 -6.12 -21.18 -12.72
CA LEU A 104 -7.08 -20.87 -13.79
C LEU A 104 -6.61 -19.67 -14.62
N LEU A 105 -6.11 -18.62 -13.96
CA LEU A 105 -5.62 -17.43 -14.66
C LEU A 105 -4.44 -17.77 -15.57
N VAL A 106 -3.47 -18.55 -15.05
CA VAL A 106 -2.30 -18.97 -15.84
C VAL A 106 -2.75 -19.81 -17.04
N ALA A 107 -3.59 -20.83 -16.82
CA ALA A 107 -4.05 -21.71 -17.89
C ALA A 107 -4.88 -20.95 -18.93
N CYS A 108 -5.84 -20.13 -18.47
CA CYS A 108 -6.74 -19.40 -19.39
C CYS A 108 -6.03 -18.33 -20.19
N ALA A 109 -4.98 -17.69 -19.63
CA ALA A 109 -4.16 -16.73 -20.36
C ALA A 109 -3.44 -17.41 -21.54
N GLU A 110 -2.88 -18.60 -21.31
CA GLU A 110 -2.22 -19.38 -22.37
C GLU A 110 -3.23 -19.95 -23.37
N LEU A 111 -4.36 -20.47 -22.93
CA LEU A 111 -5.43 -20.91 -23.81
C LEU A 111 -5.99 -19.79 -24.69
N UNK A 112 -6.09 -18.53 -24.08
CA UNK A 112 -6.46 -17.49 -24.79
C UNK A 112 -5.66 -17.28 -25.88
N ARG A 113 -4.27 -17.44 -25.75
CA ARG A 113 -3.27 -17.22 -26.81
C ARG A 113 -3.38 -18.25 -27.96
N ASP A 114 -3.74 -19.45 -27.57
CA ASP A 114 -3.91 -20.55 -28.54
C ASP A 114 -5.34 -20.65 -29.10
N ASN A 115 -6.22 -19.71 -28.81
CA ASN A 115 -7.62 -19.62 -29.27
C ASN A 115 -8.49 -20.79 -28.81
N GLU A 116 -8.19 -21.37 -27.65
CA GLU A 116 -8.91 -22.52 -27.09
C GLU A 116 -10.08 -22.05 -26.21
N PHE A 117 -10.99 -21.24 -26.79
CA PHE A 117 -12.09 -20.57 -26.09
C PHE A 117 -13.07 -21.56 -25.43
N SER A 118 -13.29 -22.72 -26.04
CA SER A 118 -14.19 -23.73 -25.46
C SER A 118 -13.66 -24.26 -24.12
N LEU A 119 -12.33 -24.41 -24.00
CA LEU A 119 -11.71 -24.85 -22.74
C LEU A 119 -11.77 -23.74 -21.69
N ILE A 120 -11.58 -22.48 -22.10
CA ILE A 120 -11.71 -21.34 -21.18
C ILE A 120 -13.13 -21.32 -20.59
N ASN A 121 -14.16 -21.41 -21.44
CA ASN A 121 -15.56 -21.43 -20.97
C ASN A 121 -15.81 -22.60 -20.00
N LEU A 122 -15.30 -23.78 -20.35
CA LEU A 122 -15.48 -24.96 -19.50
C LEU A 122 -14.83 -24.77 -18.12
N TYR A 123 -13.60 -24.25 -18.09
CA TYR A 123 -12.84 -24.13 -16.84
C TYR A 123 -13.31 -22.99 -15.94
N THR A 124 -13.92 -21.96 -16.53
CA THR A 124 -14.33 -20.77 -15.78
C THR A 124 -15.85 -20.74 -15.50
N GLU A 125 -16.58 -21.82 -15.84
CA GLU A 125 -18.02 -21.90 -15.67
C GLU A 125 -18.50 -21.52 -14.27
N UNK A 126 -17.72 -21.63 -13.29
CA UNK A 126 -17.98 -21.42 -11.98
C UNK A 126 -17.46 -20.21 -11.43
N UNK A 127 -16.80 -19.45 -12.11
CA UNK A 127 -16.29 -18.31 -11.73
C UNK A 127 -17.29 -17.39 -11.34
N ASP A 128 -17.20 -16.91 -10.17
CA ASP A 128 -18.09 -15.88 -9.68
C ASP A 128 -17.71 -14.54 -10.29
N LEU A 129 -18.56 -13.98 -11.05
CA LEU A 129 -18.32 -12.70 -11.77
C LEU A 129 -18.01 -11.56 -10.83
N LEU A 130 -18.49 -11.58 -9.60
CA LEU A 130 -18.38 -10.46 -8.66
C LEU A 130 -17.18 -10.57 -7.74
N THR A 131 -16.59 -11.75 -7.58
CA THR A 131 -15.48 -11.95 -6.63
C THR A 131 -14.20 -12.47 -7.28
N ALA A 132 -14.28 -13.20 -8.39
CA ALA A 132 -13.10 -13.74 -9.07
C ALA A 132 -12.19 -12.60 -9.61
N PRO A 133 -10.88 -12.86 -9.81
CA PRO A 133 -10.00 -11.82 -10.37
C PRO A 133 -10.54 -11.25 -11.68
N ASN A 134 -10.52 -9.95 -11.82
CA ASN A 134 -11.07 -9.26 -13.01
C ASN A 134 -10.49 -9.79 -14.30
N GLU A 135 -9.21 -10.12 -14.32
CA GLU A 135 -8.55 -10.63 -15.53
C GLU A 135 -9.11 -12.02 -15.91
N LEU A 136 -9.39 -12.86 -14.91
CA LEU A 136 -9.98 -14.18 -15.16
C LEU A 136 -11.42 -14.03 -15.71
N VAL A 137 -12.20 -13.11 -15.12
CA VAL A 137 -13.56 -12.82 -15.62
C VAL A 137 -13.49 -12.28 -17.06
N ARG A 138 -12.52 -11.39 -17.34
CA ARG A 138 -12.32 -10.86 -18.70
C ARG A 138 -12.03 -12.00 -19.70
N LEU A 139 -11.17 -12.94 -19.33
CA LEU A 139 -10.85 -14.09 -20.18
C LEU A 139 -12.08 -14.95 -20.44
N ARG A 140 -12.88 -15.22 -19.38
CA ARG A 140 -14.14 -15.95 -19.52
C ARG A 140 -15.11 -15.25 -20.47
N LEU A 141 -15.40 -13.97 -20.21
CA LEU A 141 -16.37 -13.21 -21.00
C LEU A 141 -15.88 -13.05 -22.45
N ASN A 142 -14.59 -12.86 -22.64
CA ASN A 142 -14.03 -12.83 -24.01
C ASN A 142 -14.26 -14.17 -24.73
N ALA A 143 -14.04 -15.28 -24.03
CA ALA A 143 -14.28 -16.61 -24.63
C ALA A 143 -15.75 -16.84 -24.96
N MET A 144 -16.65 -16.38 -24.07
CA MET A 144 -18.11 -16.44 -24.32
C MET A 144 -18.48 -15.62 -25.56
N LEU A 145 -17.91 -14.41 -25.66
CA LEU A 145 -18.14 -13.53 -26.83
C LEU A 145 -17.67 -14.22 -28.12
N GLN A 146 -16.48 -14.83 -28.11
CA GLN A 146 -15.90 -15.51 -29.28
C GLN A 146 -16.71 -16.75 -29.70
N LYS A 147 -17.44 -17.36 -28.75
CA LYS A 147 -18.26 -18.57 -29.01
C LYS A 147 -19.73 -18.26 -29.20
N ASN A 148 -20.12 -16.98 -29.19
CA ASN A 148 -21.53 -16.55 -29.27
C ASN A 148 -22.40 -17.20 -28.19
N ASP A 149 -21.89 -17.30 -26.97
CA ASP A 149 -22.61 -17.87 -25.84
C ASP A 149 -23.79 -16.95 -25.45
N SER A 150 -25.00 -17.49 -25.42
CA SER A 150 -26.22 -16.72 -25.16
C SER A 150 -26.22 -16.05 -23.75
N ARG A 151 -25.40 -16.53 -22.83
CA ARG A 151 -25.29 -15.96 -21.46
C ARG A 151 -24.38 -14.72 -21.43
N PHE A 152 -23.64 -14.44 -22.51
CA PHE A 152 -22.62 -13.38 -22.51
C PHE A 152 -23.18 -12.03 -22.08
N GLU A 153 -24.31 -11.62 -22.67
CA GLU A 153 -24.86 -10.28 -22.41
C GLU A 153 -25.24 -10.09 -20.92
N ASP A 154 -25.87 -11.10 -20.32
CA ASP A 154 -26.29 -11.05 -18.90
C ASP A 154 -25.06 -11.04 -17.98
N ASP A 155 -24.08 -11.92 -18.24
CA ASP A 155 -22.86 -12.01 -17.44
C ASP A 155 -22.02 -10.72 -17.58
N PHE A 156 -21.90 -10.22 -18.80
CA PHE A 156 -21.15 -8.99 -19.10
C PHE A 156 -21.79 -7.78 -18.41
N ARG A 157 -23.11 -7.66 -18.51
CA ARG A 157 -23.87 -6.59 -17.84
C ARG A 157 -23.66 -6.64 -16.32
N THR A 158 -23.75 -7.84 -15.74
CA THR A 158 -23.56 -8.04 -14.30
C THR A 158 -22.16 -7.57 -13.89
N TRP A 159 -21.13 -7.99 -14.61
CA TRP A 159 -19.75 -7.61 -14.32
C TRP A 159 -19.52 -6.09 -14.47
N MET A 160 -20.07 -5.49 -15.53
CA MET A 160 -19.91 -4.06 -15.82
C MET A 160 -20.64 -3.15 -14.83
N LEU A 161 -21.77 -3.59 -14.28
CA LEU A 161 -22.64 -2.72 -13.47
C LEU A 161 -22.52 -2.95 -11.97
N TYR A 162 -22.07 -4.12 -11.52
CA TYR A 162 -22.11 -4.47 -10.10
C TYR A 162 -20.73 -4.67 -9.49
N ARG A 163 -19.69 -4.20 -10.17
CA ARG A 163 -18.33 -4.33 -9.72
C ARG A 163 -17.55 -3.01 -9.96
N PRO A 164 -16.60 -2.65 -9.10
CA PRO A 164 -15.71 -1.52 -9.43
C PRO A 164 -14.99 -1.78 -10.75
N LEU A 165 -14.99 -0.80 -11.64
CA LEU A 165 -14.35 -0.95 -12.95
C LEU A 165 -12.83 -1.01 -12.82
N SER A 166 -12.23 -1.74 -13.76
CA SER A 166 -10.78 -1.90 -13.91
C SER A 166 -10.42 -1.80 -15.39
N ASN A 167 -9.13 -1.82 -15.69
CA ASN A 167 -8.68 -1.84 -17.10
C ASN A 167 -9.19 -3.08 -17.84
N ALA A 168 -9.36 -4.21 -17.14
CA ALA A 168 -9.93 -5.43 -17.74
C ALA A 168 -11.35 -5.19 -18.27
N HIS A 169 -12.17 -4.45 -17.50
CA HIS A 169 -13.52 -4.06 -17.92
C HIS A 169 -13.49 -3.21 -19.18
N LEU A 170 -12.63 -2.19 -19.17
CA LEU A 170 -12.52 -1.24 -20.28
C LEU A 170 -12.08 -1.95 -21.57
N GLU A 171 -11.09 -2.82 -21.46
CA GLU A 171 -10.57 -3.58 -22.60
C GLU A 171 -11.66 -4.42 -23.28
N LEU A 172 -12.43 -5.15 -22.47
CA LEU A 172 -13.51 -5.97 -23.01
C LEU A 172 -14.67 -5.12 -23.55
N TYR A 173 -14.98 -4.01 -22.86
CA TYR A 173 -16.04 -3.09 -23.29
C TYR A 173 -15.71 -2.49 -24.65
N GLU A 174 -14.47 -2.08 -24.89
CA GLU A 174 -14.04 -1.54 -26.20
C GLU A 174 -14.18 -2.61 -27.30
N LYS A 175 -13.77 -3.84 -27.01
CA LYS A 175 -13.87 -4.96 -27.94
C LYS A 175 -15.34 -5.24 -28.31
N TYR A 176 -16.22 -5.28 -27.30
CA TYR A 176 -17.65 -5.48 -27.47
C TYR A 176 -18.28 -4.35 -28.29
N SER A 177 -17.96 -3.11 -27.96
CA SER A 177 -18.52 -1.93 -28.65
C SER A 177 -18.11 -1.88 -30.13
N ASN A 178 -16.87 -2.24 -30.44
CA ASN A 178 -16.40 -2.31 -31.83
C ASN A 178 -17.13 -3.40 -32.60
N ALA A 179 -17.31 -4.57 -31.99
CA ALA A 179 -18.04 -5.68 -32.63
C ALA A 179 -19.49 -5.30 -32.91
N VAL A 180 -20.16 -4.61 -31.99
CA VAL A 180 -21.53 -4.13 -32.18
C VAL A 180 -21.59 -3.09 -33.30
N ALA A 181 -20.63 -2.18 -33.39
CA ALA A 181 -20.57 -1.15 -34.42
C ALA A 181 -20.39 -1.76 -35.83
N GLU A 182 -19.57 -2.80 -35.93
CA GLU A 182 -19.32 -3.51 -37.22
C GLU A 182 -20.57 -4.23 -37.71
N THR A 183 -21.37 -4.81 -36.81
CA THR A 183 -22.61 -5.51 -37.18
C THR A 183 -23.76 -4.55 -37.51
N GLY A 184 -23.74 -3.32 -36.96
CA GLY A 184 -24.79 -2.31 -37.23
C GLY A 184 -24.63 -1.56 -38.54
N GLY A 185 -23.50 -1.73 -39.25
CA GLY A 185 -23.19 -0.98 -40.48
C GLY A 185 -23.53 -1.65 -41.81
N GLU A 186 -23.95 -2.93 -41.83
CA GLU A 186 -24.17 -3.65 -43.09
C GLU A 186 -25.63 -4.09 -43.28
N LYS A 187 -26.36 -3.25 -44.03
CA LYS A 187 -27.47 -3.72 -44.82
C LYS A 187 -27.02 -3.56 -46.30
N THR A 188 -26.27 -4.53 -46.82
CA THR A 188 -26.23 -4.77 -48.28
C THR A 188 -25.67 -6.17 -48.56
N SER A 189 -26.50 -6.94 -49.29
CA SER A 189 -26.21 -8.05 -50.22
C SER A 189 -25.44 -9.26 -49.69
N ALA A 190 -26.06 -10.38 -49.83
CA ALA A 190 -25.52 -11.71 -49.76
C ALA A 190 -24.34 -11.87 -50.72
N ASP A 191 -23.40 -12.67 -50.31
CA ASP A 191 -22.18 -13.15 -50.95
C ASP A 191 -20.89 -12.45 -50.58
N SER A 192 -20.39 -12.91 -49.50
CA SER A 192 -18.97 -13.19 -49.23
C SER A 192 -18.79 -13.31 -47.72
N ALA A 193 -18.55 -14.50 -47.26
CA ALA A 193 -18.21 -14.78 -45.88
C ALA A 193 -16.76 -14.31 -45.62
N PRO A 194 -16.52 -13.42 -44.69
CA PRO A 194 -15.16 -13.27 -44.14
C PRO A 194 -15.01 -14.33 -43.06
N SER A 195 -14.08 -15.19 -43.33
CA SER A 195 -13.58 -16.12 -42.34
C SER A 195 -13.05 -15.35 -41.14
N SER A 196 -13.42 -15.80 -39.97
CA SER A 196 -12.76 -15.59 -38.70
C SER A 196 -13.14 -14.38 -37.84
N ILE A 197 -14.40 -14.15 -37.65
CA ILE A 197 -15.02 -13.77 -36.34
C ILE A 197 -16.49 -14.00 -36.54
N GLY A 198 -16.95 -15.22 -36.19
CA GLY A 198 -18.35 -15.57 -36.35
C GLY A 198 -19.21 -14.90 -35.31
N PHE A 199 -19.61 -13.67 -35.57
CA PHE A 199 -20.70 -13.06 -34.87
C PHE A 199 -21.98 -13.38 -35.59
N VAL A 200 -22.74 -14.33 -35.05
CA VAL A 200 -24.16 -14.44 -35.43
C VAL A 200 -24.89 -13.50 -34.50
N ALA A 201 -25.14 -12.31 -35.00
CA ALA A 201 -25.93 -11.35 -34.29
C ALA A 201 -27.38 -11.79 -34.30
N GLU A 202 -27.81 -12.57 -33.31
CA GLU A 202 -29.23 -12.76 -33.05
C GLU A 202 -29.81 -11.64 -32.20
N SER A 203 -29.08 -10.59 -31.90
CA SER A 203 -29.60 -9.38 -31.25
C SER A 203 -28.68 -8.21 -31.53
N PRO A 204 -28.94 -7.41 -32.56
CA PRO A 204 -28.23 -6.17 -32.68
C PRO A 204 -28.61 -5.26 -31.51
N VAL A 205 -27.62 -4.83 -30.74
CA VAL A 205 -27.80 -3.73 -29.81
C VAL A 205 -28.07 -2.50 -30.69
N LYS A 206 -29.33 -2.14 -30.84
CA LYS A 206 -29.70 -0.94 -31.59
C LYS A 206 -29.29 0.31 -30.80
N PRO A 207 -28.84 1.36 -31.50
CA PRO A 207 -28.68 2.65 -30.81
C PRO A 207 -30.02 3.10 -30.25
N ILE A 208 -29.96 3.79 -29.13
CA ILE A 208 -31.12 4.17 -28.32
C ILE A 208 -32.13 4.96 -29.14
N ARG A 209 -33.27 4.34 -29.43
CA ARG A 209 -34.49 5.03 -29.81
C ARG A 209 -35.56 4.54 -28.83
N LEU A 210 -36.04 5.47 -28.04
CA LEU A 210 -37.04 5.19 -26.99
C LEU A 210 -38.46 4.95 -27.52
N ASP A 211 -38.65 4.79 -28.85
CA ASP A 211 -39.95 4.85 -29.47
C ASP A 211 -40.53 3.54 -29.97
N ASP A 212 -39.85 2.43 -29.82
CA ASP A 212 -40.34 1.16 -30.39
C ASP A 212 -40.98 0.26 -29.31
N GLY A 213 -42.23 -0.10 -29.51
CA GLY A 213 -43.15 -0.67 -28.51
C GLY A 213 -42.94 -2.12 -28.09
N ASP A 214 -41.73 -2.63 -28.04
CA ASP A 214 -41.44 -3.94 -27.42
C ASP A 214 -40.82 -3.72 -26.04
N GLN A 215 -41.47 -4.20 -25.01
CA GLN A 215 -41.08 -3.99 -23.61
C GLN A 215 -39.73 -4.58 -23.24
N SER A 216 -39.17 -5.48 -24.03
CA SER A 216 -37.83 -6.02 -23.76
C SER A 216 -36.69 -5.15 -24.34
N GLU A 217 -36.94 -4.37 -25.38
CA GLU A 217 -35.92 -3.54 -26.01
C GLU A 217 -35.56 -2.27 -25.22
N PRO A 218 -36.51 -1.56 -24.58
CA PRO A 218 -36.13 -0.43 -23.72
C PRO A 218 -35.15 -0.80 -22.59
N GLU A 219 -35.33 -1.96 -22.02
CA GLU A 219 -34.47 -2.43 -20.92
C GLU A 219 -33.04 -2.66 -21.40
N ARG A 220 -32.85 -3.28 -22.57
CA ARG A 220 -31.51 -3.46 -23.17
C ARG A 220 -30.85 -2.14 -23.46
N THR A 221 -31.60 -1.18 -23.94
CA THR A 221 -31.12 0.19 -24.24
C THR A 221 -30.67 0.89 -22.97
N ILE A 222 -31.41 0.71 -21.88
CA ILE A 222 -31.04 1.26 -20.57
C ILE A 222 -29.71 0.67 -20.09
N TRP A 223 -29.55 -0.66 -20.19
CA TRP A 223 -28.30 -1.29 -19.72
C TRP A 223 -27.09 -0.79 -20.51
N GLN A 224 -27.26 -0.61 -21.83
CA GLN A 224 -26.19 -0.05 -22.66
C GLN A 224 -25.83 1.37 -22.22
N LEU A 225 -26.85 2.21 -21.96
CA LEU A 225 -26.65 3.58 -21.46
C LEU A 225 -25.89 3.59 -20.14
N LEU A 226 -26.24 2.68 -19.22
CA LEU A 226 -25.57 2.60 -17.90
C LEU A 226 -24.13 2.15 -18.04
N MET A 227 -23.82 1.18 -18.90
CA MET A 227 -22.47 0.72 -19.15
C MET A 227 -21.61 1.84 -19.78
N ASP A 228 -22.17 2.55 -20.76
CA ASP A 228 -21.50 3.71 -21.39
C ASP A 228 -21.20 4.79 -20.33
N TYR A 229 -22.17 5.06 -19.47
CA TYR A 229 -22.02 6.05 -18.41
C TYR A 229 -20.87 5.66 -17.46
N ARG A 230 -20.85 4.40 -17.02
CA ARG A 230 -19.80 3.92 -16.10
C ARG A 230 -18.41 4.03 -16.70
N THR A 231 -18.26 3.66 -18.00
CA THR A 231 -16.95 3.79 -18.68
C THR A 231 -16.54 5.26 -18.84
N SER A 232 -17.50 6.16 -19.10
CA SER A 232 -17.23 7.61 -19.19
C SER A 232 -16.68 8.15 -17.86
N VAL A 233 -17.29 7.75 -16.74
CA VAL A 233 -16.83 8.17 -15.40
C VAL A 233 -15.47 7.55 -15.10
N TYR A 234 -15.25 6.28 -15.42
CA TYR A 234 -13.96 5.61 -15.24
C TYR A 234 -12.84 6.32 -16.01
N ARG A 235 -13.16 6.81 -17.24
CA ARG A 235 -12.25 7.59 -18.08
C ARG A 235 -12.12 9.05 -17.61
N ARG A 236 -12.71 9.41 -16.48
CA ARG A 236 -12.68 10.74 -15.86
C ARG A 236 -13.30 11.82 -16.76
N ARG A 237 -14.29 11.48 -17.58
CA ARG A 237 -15.05 12.43 -18.40
C ARG A 237 -16.18 13.03 -17.57
N TYR A 238 -15.82 13.61 -16.42
CA TYR A 238 -16.76 13.99 -15.36
C TYR A 238 -17.73 15.08 -15.78
N TYR A 239 -17.28 16.07 -16.55
CA TYR A 239 -18.12 17.20 -16.96
C TYR A 239 -19.31 16.69 -17.79
N GLY A 240 -19.07 15.90 -18.82
CA GLY A 240 -20.12 15.31 -19.64
C GLY A 240 -21.00 14.34 -18.84
N ALA A 241 -20.39 13.52 -17.98
CA ALA A 241 -21.12 12.58 -17.13
C ALA A 241 -22.05 13.31 -16.16
N TYR A 242 -21.60 14.42 -15.58
CA TYR A 242 -22.47 15.20 -14.68
C TYR A 242 -23.70 15.73 -15.42
N GLY A 243 -23.54 16.22 -16.64
CA GLY A 243 -24.65 16.72 -17.45
C GLY A 243 -25.73 15.67 -17.75
N LYS A 244 -25.38 14.38 -17.68
CA LYS A 244 -26.31 13.27 -17.98
C LYS A 244 -26.98 12.65 -16.75
N VAL A 245 -26.62 13.07 -15.52
CA VAL A 245 -27.11 12.45 -14.29
C VAL A 245 -28.63 12.44 -14.24
N GLY A 246 -29.27 13.57 -14.48
CA GLY A 246 -30.74 13.69 -14.45
C GLY A 246 -31.41 12.82 -15.51
N GLU A 247 -30.85 12.80 -16.72
CA GLU A 247 -31.34 11.98 -17.83
C GLU A 247 -31.29 10.49 -17.49
N ILE A 248 -30.18 10.01 -16.92
CA ILE A 248 -30.01 8.61 -16.57
C ILE A 248 -30.98 8.22 -15.45
N PHE A 249 -31.13 9.08 -14.44
CA PHE A 249 -32.06 8.81 -13.34
C PHE A 249 -33.49 8.71 -13.86
N ALA A 250 -33.90 9.63 -14.73
CA ALA A 250 -35.24 9.64 -15.34
C ALA A 250 -35.44 8.42 -16.23
N ALA A 251 -34.45 8.03 -17.03
CA ALA A 251 -34.53 6.87 -17.91
C ALA A 251 -34.71 5.58 -17.12
N CYS A 252 -34.02 5.40 -16.01
CA CYS A 252 -34.19 4.22 -15.13
C CYS A 252 -35.59 4.20 -14.54
N LYS A 253 -36.10 5.35 -14.10
CA LYS A 253 -37.44 5.46 -13.54
C LYS A 253 -38.51 5.09 -14.60
N ASP A 254 -38.37 5.61 -15.80
CA ASP A 254 -39.29 5.34 -16.90
C ASP A 254 -39.28 3.85 -17.31
N ALA A 255 -38.11 3.22 -17.24
CA ALA A 255 -37.97 1.78 -17.52
C ALA A 255 -38.41 0.90 -16.34
N GLY A 256 -38.75 1.48 -15.19
CA GLY A 256 -39.18 0.74 -14.01
C GLY A 256 -38.05 -0.01 -13.30
N ILE A 257 -36.80 0.44 -13.45
CA ILE A 257 -35.66 -0.20 -12.79
C ILE A 257 -35.07 0.74 -11.73
N THR A 258 -34.54 0.15 -10.68
CA THR A 258 -33.77 0.89 -9.68
C THR A 258 -32.37 1.13 -10.25
N VAL A 259 -31.88 2.35 -10.14
CA VAL A 259 -30.49 2.67 -10.57
C VAL A 259 -29.52 1.76 -9.79
N PRO A 260 -28.64 1.02 -10.49
CA PRO A 260 -27.68 0.16 -9.79
C PRO A 260 -26.80 0.95 -8.82
N PRO A 261 -26.43 0.37 -7.67
CA PRO A 261 -25.69 1.12 -6.63
C PRO A 261 -24.43 1.80 -7.15
N LEU A 262 -23.62 1.10 -7.94
CA LEU A 262 -22.36 1.69 -8.44
C LEU A 262 -22.57 2.74 -9.52
N VAL A 263 -23.73 2.73 -10.20
CA VAL A 263 -24.09 3.84 -11.10
C VAL A 263 -24.40 5.09 -10.28
N VAL A 264 -25.10 4.97 -9.16
CA VAL A 264 -25.34 6.09 -8.24
C VAL A 264 -24.01 6.63 -7.71
N SER A 265 -23.10 5.72 -7.35
CA SER A 265 -21.73 6.11 -6.93
C SER A 265 -21.01 6.91 -8.03
N ASP A 266 -21.08 6.45 -9.28
CA ASP A 266 -20.48 7.12 -10.43
C ASP A 266 -21.10 8.51 -10.65
N MET A 267 -22.43 8.62 -10.51
CA MET A 267 -23.13 9.92 -10.56
C MET A 267 -22.58 10.87 -9.50
N GLY A 268 -22.35 10.36 -8.30
CA GLY A 268 -21.78 11.14 -7.20
C GLY A 268 -20.37 11.66 -7.52
N LYS A 269 -19.52 10.80 -8.08
CA LYS A 269 -18.18 11.20 -8.54
C LYS A 269 -18.27 12.27 -9.62
N ALA A 270 -19.21 12.13 -10.56
CA ALA A 270 -19.43 13.13 -11.59
C ALA A 270 -19.83 14.48 -10.98
N GLY A 271 -20.64 14.46 -9.93
CA GLY A 271 -20.99 15.68 -9.19
C GLY A 271 -19.81 16.33 -8.49
N LEU A 272 -18.92 15.51 -7.90
CA LEU A 272 -17.75 16.02 -7.18
C LEU A 272 -16.70 16.63 -8.11
N TYR A 273 -16.54 16.07 -9.32
CA TYR A 273 -15.43 16.42 -10.20
C TYR A 273 -15.88 17.05 -11.53
N GLY A 274 -17.16 17.03 -11.84
CA GLY A 274 -17.71 17.52 -13.11
C GLY A 274 -18.45 18.83 -13.06
N THR A 275 -18.55 19.45 -11.88
CA THR A 275 -19.19 20.77 -11.72
C THR A 275 -18.46 21.54 -10.62
N THR A 276 -18.63 22.85 -10.63
CA THR A 276 -18.22 23.74 -9.52
C THR A 276 -19.41 24.21 -8.68
N ASP A 277 -20.63 23.97 -9.15
CA ASP A 277 -21.85 24.28 -8.38
C ASP A 277 -22.20 23.06 -7.50
N TYR A 278 -21.44 22.90 -6.42
CA TYR A 278 -21.59 21.78 -5.51
C TYR A 278 -22.93 21.81 -4.76
N TYR A 279 -23.45 23.00 -4.51
CA TYR A 279 -24.75 23.13 -3.82
C TYR A 279 -25.87 22.60 -4.71
N ALA A 280 -25.93 23.00 -5.97
CA ALA A 280 -26.95 22.49 -6.90
C ALA A 280 -26.86 20.96 -7.04
N ALA A 281 -25.63 20.43 -7.13
CA ALA A 281 -25.43 19.00 -7.18
C ALA A 281 -25.91 18.32 -5.88
N ALA A 282 -25.61 18.90 -4.72
CA ALA A 282 -26.04 18.38 -3.43
C ALA A 282 -27.57 18.30 -3.32
N VAL A 283 -28.26 19.35 -3.75
CA VAL A 283 -29.73 19.40 -3.76
C VAL A 283 -30.30 18.30 -4.66
N MET A 284 -29.68 18.09 -5.82
CA MET A 284 -30.11 17.00 -6.74
C MET A 284 -29.96 15.65 -6.07
N PHE A 285 -28.84 15.37 -5.41
CA PHE A 285 -28.63 14.10 -4.71
C PHE A 285 -29.51 13.96 -3.47
N ASP A 286 -29.86 15.05 -2.81
CA ASP A 286 -30.86 15.03 -1.73
C ASP A 286 -32.20 14.51 -2.26
N ARG A 287 -32.63 14.97 -3.44
CA ARG A 287 -33.86 14.49 -4.08
C ARG A 287 -33.77 13.00 -4.44
N PHE A 288 -32.63 12.54 -4.96
CA PHE A 288 -32.43 11.13 -5.26
C PHE A 288 -32.50 10.30 -3.98
N ALA A 289 -31.90 10.76 -2.89
CA ALA A 289 -31.88 10.06 -1.61
C ALA A 289 -33.29 9.85 -1.03
N ARG A 290 -34.23 10.74 -1.32
CA ARG A 290 -35.62 10.57 -0.89
C ARG A 290 -36.35 9.46 -1.67
N GLN A 291 -35.87 9.08 -2.83
CA GLN A 291 -36.48 8.10 -3.72
C GLN A 291 -35.78 6.74 -3.70
N LEU A 292 -34.53 6.68 -3.28
CA LEU A 292 -33.71 5.49 -3.31
C LEU A 292 -33.57 4.91 -1.91
N HIS A 293 -33.53 3.57 -1.81
CA HIS A 293 -33.42 2.84 -0.55
C HIS A 293 -32.33 1.79 -0.68
N GLY A 294 -31.92 1.20 0.44
CA GLY A 294 -30.87 0.19 0.45
C GLY A 294 -29.56 0.76 -0.03
N GLU A 295 -28.78 -0.04 -0.78
CA GLU A 295 -27.44 0.37 -1.22
C GLU A 295 -27.45 1.55 -2.20
N PRO A 296 -28.37 1.63 -3.18
CA PRO A 296 -28.48 2.88 -3.98
C PRO A 296 -28.75 4.10 -3.10
N GLY A 297 -29.60 3.96 -2.09
CA GLY A 297 -29.87 5.02 -1.11
C GLY A 297 -28.63 5.40 -0.32
N PHE A 298 -27.81 4.40 0.06
CA PHE A 298 -26.52 4.69 0.71
C PHE A 298 -25.70 5.65 -0.12
N TYR A 299 -25.49 5.36 -1.41
CA TYR A 299 -24.65 6.22 -2.26
C TYR A 299 -25.28 7.59 -2.49
N ALA A 300 -26.62 7.66 -2.62
CA ALA A 300 -27.29 8.95 -2.77
C ALA A 300 -27.08 9.84 -1.55
N HIS A 301 -27.23 9.30 -0.34
CA HIS A 301 -26.97 10.04 0.92
C HIS A 301 -25.49 10.37 1.06
N PHE A 302 -24.63 9.39 0.79
CA PHE A 302 -23.17 9.57 0.93
C PHE A 302 -22.67 10.71 0.05
N TYR A 303 -23.06 10.74 -1.20
CA TYR A 303 -22.62 11.81 -2.13
C TYR A 303 -23.34 13.14 -1.89
N ALA A 304 -24.61 13.12 -1.44
CA ALA A 304 -25.26 14.35 -0.97
C ALA A 304 -24.45 14.97 0.17
N GLY A 305 -24.04 14.14 1.14
CA GLY A 305 -23.21 14.60 2.26
C GLY A 305 -21.89 15.20 1.80
N ARG A 306 -21.18 14.51 0.89
CA ARG A 306 -19.90 14.99 0.36
C ARG A 306 -20.05 16.29 -0.42
N LEU A 307 -21.12 16.42 -1.18
CA LEU A 307 -21.37 17.62 -1.98
C LEU A 307 -21.75 18.81 -1.10
N TYR A 308 -22.59 18.61 -0.08
CA TYR A 308 -22.88 19.68 0.90
C TYR A 308 -21.61 20.14 1.62
N ASP A 309 -20.75 19.19 2.01
CA ASP A 309 -19.48 19.53 2.65
C ASP A 309 -18.61 20.37 1.71
N LYS A 310 -18.51 19.96 0.44
CA LYS A 310 -17.67 20.65 -0.55
C LYS A 310 -18.24 22.03 -0.91
N ALA A 311 -19.58 22.19 -0.85
CA ALA A 311 -20.23 23.49 -1.07
C ALA A 311 -19.88 24.53 0.00
N GLY A 312 -19.50 24.06 1.20
CA GLY A 312 -19.21 24.94 2.34
C GLY A 312 -20.50 25.49 2.97
N ARG A 313 -20.44 25.82 4.24
CA ARG A 313 -21.58 26.37 5.01
C ARG A 313 -22.74 25.40 5.27
N TYR A 314 -22.63 24.15 4.82
CA TYR A 314 -23.72 23.17 4.90
C TYR A 314 -23.30 21.94 5.70
N ALA A 315 -22.47 22.12 6.74
CA ALA A 315 -21.96 21.03 7.56
C ALA A 315 -23.08 20.24 8.23
N GLY A 316 -24.14 20.91 8.67
CA GLY A 316 -25.31 20.24 9.29
C GLY A 316 -26.00 19.30 8.33
N GLN A 317 -26.22 19.72 7.08
CA GLN A 317 -26.80 18.89 6.03
C GLN A 317 -25.88 17.73 5.69
N ALA A 318 -24.57 17.99 5.60
CA ALA A 318 -23.58 16.94 5.32
C ALA A 318 -23.62 15.85 6.40
N VAL A 319 -23.58 16.24 7.67
CA VAL A 319 -23.63 15.31 8.83
C VAL A 319 -24.92 14.49 8.78
N SER A 320 -26.06 15.15 8.57
CA SER A 320 -27.37 14.47 8.49
C SER A 320 -27.39 13.40 7.38
N HIS A 321 -26.85 13.72 6.20
CA HIS A 321 -26.78 12.76 5.10
C HIS A 321 -25.82 11.60 5.41
N PHE A 322 -24.68 11.85 6.06
CA PHE A 322 -23.77 10.77 6.45
C PHE A 322 -24.42 9.84 7.48
N LYS A 323 -25.21 10.36 8.42
CA LYS A 323 -25.98 9.52 9.37
C LYS A 323 -26.96 8.62 8.59
N SER A 324 -27.69 9.19 7.66
CA SER A 324 -28.61 8.43 6.81
C SER A 324 -27.88 7.38 5.97
N ALA A 325 -26.71 7.72 5.46
CA ALA A 325 -25.86 6.75 4.73
C ALA A 325 -25.42 5.61 5.64
N MET A 326 -25.02 5.89 6.87
CA MET A 326 -24.66 4.84 7.84
C MET A 326 -25.85 3.88 8.04
N ASP A 327 -27.07 4.42 8.19
CA ASP A 327 -28.28 3.60 8.36
C ASP A 327 -28.58 2.74 7.13
N ALA A 328 -28.25 3.21 5.93
CA ALA A 328 -28.52 2.52 4.66
C ALA A 328 -27.35 1.64 4.18
N ALA A 329 -26.24 1.62 4.90
CA ALA A 329 -25.05 0.89 4.48
C ALA A 329 -25.31 -0.61 4.35
N ALA A 330 -24.84 -1.21 3.24
CA ALA A 330 -24.97 -2.64 2.99
C ALA A 330 -23.79 -3.44 3.56
N THR A 331 -22.64 -2.78 3.79
CA THR A 331 -21.41 -3.42 4.30
C THR A 331 -20.82 -2.60 5.43
N GLY A 332 -19.98 -3.25 6.24
CA GLY A 332 -19.22 -2.57 7.29
C GLY A 332 -18.28 -1.49 6.72
N GLU A 333 -17.70 -1.76 5.56
CA GLU A 333 -16.83 -0.79 4.87
C GLU A 333 -17.60 0.48 4.48
N GLN A 334 -18.81 0.34 3.95
CA GLN A 334 -19.67 1.49 3.61
C GLN A 334 -20.02 2.29 4.87
N TYR A 335 -20.38 1.60 5.94
CA TYR A 335 -20.70 2.23 7.23
C TYR A 335 -19.52 3.04 7.75
N ASP A 336 -18.35 2.43 7.81
CA ASP A 336 -17.13 3.08 8.31
C ASP A 336 -16.75 4.26 7.42
N ASN A 337 -16.89 4.15 6.11
CA ASN A 337 -16.59 5.23 5.18
C ASN A 337 -17.50 6.46 5.43
N ALA A 338 -18.80 6.24 5.62
CA ALA A 338 -19.74 7.32 5.92
C ALA A 338 -19.42 7.96 7.28
N LEU A 339 -19.12 7.16 8.29
CA LEU A 339 -18.76 7.65 9.62
C LEU A 339 -17.45 8.45 9.57
N TRP A 340 -16.47 7.99 8.79
CA TRP A 340 -15.20 8.71 8.60
C TRP A 340 -15.45 10.12 8.04
N TYR A 341 -16.30 10.24 7.01
CA TYR A 341 -16.62 11.55 6.44
C TYR A 341 -17.38 12.43 7.45
N LEU A 342 -18.32 11.84 8.22
CA LEU A 342 -19.03 12.56 9.26
C LEU A 342 -18.05 13.17 10.28
N LEU A 343 -17.15 12.34 10.81
CA LEU A 343 -16.18 12.78 11.82
C LEU A 343 -15.25 13.85 11.25
N ASN A 344 -14.83 13.72 10.00
CA ASN A 344 -13.92 14.69 9.38
C ASN A 344 -14.60 16.03 9.05
N VAL A 345 -15.89 16.02 8.70
CA VAL A 345 -16.65 17.28 8.57
C VAL A 345 -16.68 18.02 9.91
N GLN A 346 -17.03 17.31 10.99
CA GLN A 346 -17.09 17.90 12.31
C GLN A 346 -15.72 18.38 12.79
N LEU A 347 -14.66 17.63 12.49
CA LEU A 347 -13.29 17.99 12.86
C LEU A 347 -12.91 19.38 12.34
N ARG A 348 -13.37 19.73 11.14
CA ARG A 348 -13.09 21.04 10.54
C ARG A 348 -14.01 22.16 11.02
N THR A 349 -15.12 21.83 11.70
CA THR A 349 -16.14 22.83 12.05
C THR A 349 -16.35 22.99 13.55
N SER A 350 -16.26 21.93 14.33
CA SER A 350 -16.55 21.97 15.78
C SER A 350 -15.85 20.82 16.49
N ALA A 351 -14.82 21.13 17.25
CA ALA A 351 -14.12 20.13 18.07
C ALA A 351 -15.09 19.49 19.07
N ALA A 352 -15.99 20.26 19.67
CA ALA A 352 -16.96 19.71 20.64
C ALA A 352 -17.90 18.68 20.00
N ASP A 353 -18.40 18.96 18.79
CA ASP A 353 -19.27 18.03 18.07
C ASP A 353 -18.50 16.78 17.66
N THR A 354 -17.23 16.92 17.26
CA THR A 354 -16.36 15.80 16.92
C THR A 354 -16.20 14.85 18.12
N ILE A 355 -15.90 15.42 19.30
CA ILE A 355 -15.72 14.64 20.54
C ILE A 355 -17.02 13.93 20.90
N ALA A 356 -18.16 14.63 20.80
CA ALA A 356 -19.48 14.05 21.10
C ALA A 356 -19.79 12.88 20.15
N SER A 357 -19.55 13.04 18.86
CA SER A 357 -19.76 12.00 17.85
C SER A 357 -18.81 10.82 18.07
N LEU A 358 -17.54 11.10 18.39
CA LEU A 358 -16.58 10.05 18.67
C LEU A 358 -17.05 9.19 19.85
N LYS A 359 -17.47 9.81 20.94
CA LYS A 359 -18.00 9.09 22.12
C LYS A 359 -19.23 8.25 21.76
N ARG A 360 -20.10 8.77 20.89
CA ARG A 360 -21.31 8.06 20.47
C ARG A 360 -21.01 6.87 19.56
N TYR A 361 -20.06 7.00 18.61
CA TYR A 361 -19.90 6.04 17.51
C TYR A 361 -18.68 5.13 17.63
N CYS A 362 -17.76 5.34 18.59
CA CYS A 362 -16.51 4.57 18.65
C CYS A 362 -16.71 3.07 18.94
N ASP A 363 -17.89 2.66 19.40
CA ASP A 363 -18.26 1.25 19.60
C ASP A 363 -18.89 0.63 18.34
N THR A 364 -19.17 1.40 17.31
CA THR A 364 -20.01 0.96 16.19
C THR A 364 -19.25 0.63 14.93
N TRP A 365 -18.02 1.13 14.76
CA TRP A 365 -17.26 0.88 13.54
C TRP A 365 -16.84 -0.59 13.43
N HIS A 366 -16.54 -1.00 12.19
CA HIS A 366 -16.22 -2.38 11.84
C HIS A 366 -14.71 -2.63 11.74
N ASP A 367 -13.94 -1.60 11.31
CA ASP A 367 -12.48 -1.65 11.22
C ASP A 367 -11.90 -0.44 11.91
N SER A 368 -11.39 -0.64 13.13
CA SER A 368 -10.81 0.45 13.93
C SER A 368 -9.62 1.12 13.23
N ALA A 369 -8.82 0.36 12.46
CA ALA A 369 -7.66 0.90 11.77
C ALA A 369 -8.03 1.89 10.65
N TYR A 370 -9.25 1.79 10.12
CA TYR A 370 -9.76 2.72 9.11
C TYR A 370 -9.76 4.17 9.61
N PHE A 371 -9.82 4.36 10.94
CA PHE A 371 -9.92 5.68 11.57
C PHE A 371 -8.57 6.21 12.07
N ASP A 372 -7.46 5.53 11.82
CA ASP A 372 -6.14 5.94 12.34
C ASP A 372 -5.76 7.36 11.88
N ASP A 373 -6.00 7.70 10.63
CA ASP A 373 -5.69 9.03 10.10
C ASP A 373 -6.61 10.12 10.70
N PHE A 374 -7.86 9.78 10.97
CA PHE A 374 -8.77 10.68 11.70
C PHE A 374 -8.21 10.95 13.11
N PHE A 375 -7.80 9.92 13.83
CA PHE A 375 -7.24 10.07 15.18
C PHE A 375 -5.95 10.90 15.16
N GLU A 376 -5.12 10.75 14.13
CA GLU A 376 -3.93 11.60 14.01
C GLU A 376 -4.34 13.06 13.79
N SER A 377 -5.29 13.34 12.91
CA SER A 377 -5.79 14.70 12.69
C SER A 377 -6.44 15.30 13.95
N LEU A 378 -7.18 14.48 14.69
CA LEU A 378 -7.78 14.90 15.97
C LEU A 378 -6.69 15.25 16.99
N SER A 379 -5.66 14.44 17.10
CA SER A 379 -4.56 14.73 18.04
C SER A 379 -3.85 16.04 17.67
N VAL A 380 -3.58 16.26 16.39
CA VAL A 380 -2.98 17.53 15.93
C VAL A 380 -3.87 18.72 16.31
N LEU A 381 -5.17 18.62 16.07
CA LEU A 381 -6.11 19.69 16.39
C LEU A 381 -6.11 20.01 17.88
N LEU A 382 -6.28 18.97 18.70
CA LEU A 382 -6.41 19.17 20.15
C LEU A 382 -5.11 19.70 20.77
N LEU A 383 -3.97 19.15 20.37
CA LEU A 383 -2.67 19.58 20.89
C LEU A 383 -2.33 21.00 20.42
N SER A 384 -2.58 21.33 19.15
CA SER A 384 -2.31 22.66 18.59
C SER A 384 -3.14 23.76 19.29
N HIS A 385 -4.34 23.42 19.76
CA HIS A 385 -5.24 24.37 20.44
C HIS A 385 -5.17 24.26 21.97
N GLN A 386 -4.18 23.53 22.48
CA GLN A 386 -3.95 23.37 23.93
C GLN A 386 -5.17 22.77 24.64
N GLN A 387 -5.93 21.93 23.94
CA GLN A 387 -7.07 21.20 24.52
C GLN A 387 -6.57 19.90 25.18
N TRP A 388 -5.64 20.07 26.12
CA TRP A 388 -4.95 18.94 26.79
C TRP A 388 -5.93 18.02 27.53
N GLN A 389 -6.91 18.60 28.23
CA GLN A 389 -7.87 17.81 29.00
C GLN A 389 -8.77 16.98 28.08
N ASP A 390 -9.22 17.56 26.94
CA ASP A 390 -10.01 16.83 25.96
C ASP A 390 -9.23 15.64 25.40
N PHE A 391 -7.93 15.83 25.08
CA PHE A 391 -7.07 14.75 24.62
C PHE A 391 -6.98 13.62 25.65
N TYR A 392 -6.71 13.98 26.90
CA TYR A 392 -6.59 13.03 28.00
C TYR A 392 -7.91 12.23 28.19
N ASP A 393 -9.05 12.92 28.15
CA ASP A 393 -10.36 12.29 28.28
C ASP A 393 -10.63 11.30 27.14
N ILE A 394 -10.27 11.67 25.90
CA ILE A 394 -10.42 10.80 24.73
C ILE A 394 -9.54 9.54 24.88
N TRP A 395 -8.32 9.68 25.37
CA TRP A 395 -7.45 8.53 25.61
C TRP A 395 -8.16 7.45 26.45
N HIS A 396 -8.89 7.85 27.48
CA HIS A 396 -9.66 6.91 28.30
C HIS A 396 -10.85 6.30 27.54
N VAL A 397 -11.48 7.06 26.67
CA VAL A 397 -12.66 6.61 25.89
C VAL A 397 -12.27 5.53 24.87
N ILE A 398 -11.13 5.66 24.20
CA ILE A 398 -10.79 4.87 23.01
C ILE A 398 -10.08 3.54 23.33
N GLU A 399 -9.80 3.24 24.59
CA GLU A 399 -9.17 1.96 24.94
C GLU A 399 -10.03 0.79 24.47
N HIS A 400 -9.44 -0.17 23.77
CA HIS A 400 -10.08 -1.34 23.15
C HIS A 400 -11.09 -0.99 22.04
N LYS A 401 -11.15 0.28 21.61
CA LYS A 401 -12.06 0.75 20.55
C LYS A 401 -11.29 1.24 19.32
N ALA A 402 -10.24 2.05 19.52
CA ALA A 402 -9.31 2.42 18.46
C ALA A 402 -8.34 1.28 18.18
N SER A 403 -7.62 1.35 17.05
CA SER A 403 -6.54 0.40 16.76
C SER A 403 -5.47 0.46 17.86
N GLU A 404 -4.74 -0.63 18.03
CA GLU A 404 -3.64 -0.68 19.00
C GLU A 404 -2.54 0.35 18.67
N GLU A 405 -2.33 0.62 17.39
CA GLU A 405 -1.38 1.65 16.97
C GLU A 405 -1.81 3.06 17.43
N THR A 406 -3.06 3.42 17.17
CA THR A 406 -3.62 4.70 17.63
C THR A 406 -3.65 4.78 19.16
N PHE A 407 -4.10 3.71 19.82
CA PHE A 407 -4.16 3.73 21.29
C PHE A 407 -2.77 3.90 21.90
N GLY A 408 -1.74 3.24 21.34
CA GLY A 408 -0.36 3.39 21.80
C GLY A 408 0.15 4.82 21.65
N ARG A 409 -0.14 5.46 20.52
CA ARG A 409 0.20 6.87 20.30
C ARG A 409 -0.47 7.76 21.34
N TYR A 410 -1.78 7.59 21.55
CA TYR A 410 -2.54 8.39 22.51
C TYR A 410 -2.07 8.15 23.94
N ALA A 411 -1.72 6.91 24.27
CA ALA A 411 -1.17 6.58 25.60
C ALA A 411 0.16 7.31 25.85
N TYR A 412 1.07 7.32 24.86
CA TYR A 412 2.34 8.04 25.01
C TYR A 412 2.10 9.53 25.22
N ILE A 413 1.27 10.14 24.37
CA ILE A 413 0.99 11.59 24.44
C ILE A 413 0.34 11.91 25.78
N ALA A 414 -0.67 11.12 26.21
CA ALA A 414 -1.34 11.33 27.50
C ALA A 414 -0.35 11.24 28.66
N GLY A 415 0.57 10.26 28.61
CA GLY A 415 1.63 10.15 29.61
C GLY A 415 2.49 11.41 29.68
N ARG A 416 2.84 11.98 28.52
CA ARG A 416 3.62 13.23 28.44
C ARG A 416 2.84 14.43 28.99
N LEU A 417 1.53 14.51 28.67
CA LEU A 417 0.68 15.60 29.22
C LEU A 417 0.60 15.54 30.73
N LEU A 418 0.50 14.34 31.27
CA LEU A 418 0.51 14.12 32.74
C LEU A 418 1.87 14.53 33.33
N GLU A 419 2.95 14.03 32.76
CA GLU A 419 4.31 14.27 33.23
C GLU A 419 4.66 15.76 33.22
N ASP A 420 4.25 16.47 32.17
CA ASP A 420 4.51 17.91 32.00
C ASP A 420 3.54 18.78 32.80
N GLY A 421 2.53 18.19 33.47
CA GLY A 421 1.58 18.94 34.28
C GLY A 421 0.57 19.75 33.47
N LEU A 422 0.26 19.29 32.22
CA LEU A 422 -0.65 20.00 31.32
C LEU A 422 -2.11 19.60 31.50
N VAL A 423 -2.38 18.54 32.25
CA VAL A 423 -3.75 18.11 32.56
C VAL A 423 -3.94 18.09 34.09
N ASN A 424 -5.14 18.42 34.49
CA ASN A 424 -5.51 18.43 35.91
C ASN A 424 -5.80 16.99 36.35
N ASN A 425 -5.00 16.51 37.29
CA ASN A 425 -5.23 15.24 37.94
C ASN A 425 -5.33 15.47 39.45
N THR A 426 -6.40 15.02 40.02
CA THR A 426 -6.66 15.20 41.47
C THR A 426 -5.88 14.16 42.27
N GLY A 427 -4.95 14.61 43.11
CA GLY A 427 -4.44 13.82 44.19
C GLY A 427 -3.05 13.20 44.09
N GLY A 428 -2.12 13.84 43.44
CA GLY A 428 -0.70 13.43 43.45
C GLY A 428 -0.39 12.10 42.75
N VAL A 429 -1.27 11.65 41.88
CA VAL A 429 -1.16 10.35 41.19
C VAL A 429 -0.58 10.53 39.77
N GLN A 430 -0.28 11.77 39.35
CA GLN A 430 0.16 12.09 37.98
C GLN A 430 1.35 11.25 37.52
N THR A 431 2.38 11.13 38.36
CA THR A 431 3.59 10.38 37.99
C THR A 431 3.29 8.89 37.79
N ARG A 432 2.49 8.31 38.71
CA ARG A 432 2.11 6.90 38.61
C ARG A 432 1.29 6.63 37.37
N GLU A 433 0.32 7.50 37.08
CA GLU A 433 -0.54 7.37 35.91
C GLU A 433 0.27 7.56 34.61
N ALA A 434 1.22 8.50 34.58
CA ALA A 434 2.12 8.70 33.44
C ALA A 434 2.95 7.44 33.17
N MET A 435 3.54 6.86 34.23
CA MET A 435 4.33 5.63 34.08
C MET A 435 3.46 4.46 33.60
N ALA A 436 2.22 4.37 34.08
CA ALA A 436 1.27 3.35 33.63
C ALA A 436 0.94 3.55 32.14
N ALA A 437 0.76 4.79 31.69
CA ALA A 437 0.52 5.10 30.27
C ALA A 437 1.70 4.68 29.40
N PHE A 438 2.93 5.00 29.79
CA PHE A 438 4.13 4.58 29.05
C PHE A 438 4.29 3.06 29.01
N THR A 439 3.98 2.37 30.11
CA THR A 439 4.00 0.90 30.17
C THR A 439 2.95 0.32 29.21
N ARG A 440 1.77 0.93 29.13
CA ARG A 440 0.71 0.49 28.22
C ARG A 440 1.12 0.62 26.73
N VAL A 441 1.97 1.61 26.39
CA VAL A 441 2.55 1.72 25.04
C VAL A 441 3.29 0.43 24.66
N LEU A 442 4.08 -0.11 25.59
CA LEU A 442 4.92 -1.28 25.33
C LEU A 442 4.10 -2.56 25.19
N SER A 443 2.94 -2.66 25.83
CA SER A 443 2.13 -3.89 25.83
C SER A 443 1.22 -4.03 24.62
N GLY A 444 1.18 -3.03 23.73
CA GLY A 444 0.29 -3.02 22.57
C GLY A 444 1.01 -2.94 21.25
N GLY A 445 0.26 -2.64 20.20
CA GLY A 445 0.73 -2.54 18.83
C GLY A 445 1.23 -1.15 18.42
N ALA A 446 1.73 -0.37 19.36
CA ALA A 446 2.24 0.97 19.08
C ALA A 446 3.41 0.94 18.10
N ASP A 447 3.52 2.02 17.31
CA ASP A 447 4.65 2.24 16.39
C ASP A 447 5.97 2.21 17.18
N LEU A 448 7.03 1.75 16.54
CA LEU A 448 8.39 1.69 17.09
C LEU A 448 8.81 3.03 17.72
N TYR A 449 8.48 4.15 17.08
CA TYR A 449 8.79 5.49 17.61
C TYR A 449 8.27 5.67 19.04
N TYR A 450 6.97 5.38 19.26
CA TYR A 450 6.37 5.58 20.58
C TYR A 450 6.94 4.59 21.61
N LYS A 451 7.26 3.38 21.19
CA LYS A 451 7.90 2.39 22.07
C LYS A 451 9.29 2.87 22.52
N VAL A 452 10.10 3.37 21.57
CA VAL A 452 11.45 3.89 21.88
C VAL A 452 11.37 5.05 22.86
N LEU A 453 10.44 5.99 22.64
CA LEU A 453 10.27 7.12 23.53
C LEU A 453 9.72 6.71 24.91
N ALA A 454 8.78 5.78 24.94
CA ALA A 454 8.25 5.26 26.21
C ALA A 454 9.36 4.59 27.04
N LEU A 455 10.25 3.84 26.39
CA LEU A 455 11.37 3.20 27.07
C LEU A 455 12.34 4.25 27.67
N GLU A 456 12.57 5.34 26.94
CA GLU A 456 13.38 6.45 27.48
C GLU A 456 12.73 7.06 28.71
N ARG A 457 11.40 7.31 28.66
CA ARG A 457 10.66 7.87 29.82
C ARG A 457 10.63 6.90 31.02
N LEU A 458 10.58 5.60 30.76
CA LEU A 458 10.60 4.57 31.80
C LEU A 458 11.99 4.27 32.31
N ASN A 459 13.03 4.83 31.71
CA ASN A 459 14.43 4.63 32.08
C ASN A 459 14.83 3.15 32.07
N VAL A 460 14.46 2.43 31.01
CA VAL A 460 14.73 0.99 30.84
C VAL A 460 16.23 0.78 30.55
N SER A 461 16.80 -0.30 31.12
CA SER A 461 18.21 -0.65 30.89
C SER A 461 18.46 -1.09 29.46
N ASP A 462 19.72 -0.95 28.99
CA ASP A 462 20.14 -1.34 27.65
C ASP A 462 19.84 -2.82 27.37
N ASP A 463 20.04 -3.68 28.36
CA ASP A 463 19.82 -5.12 28.21
C ASP A 463 18.36 -5.47 27.92
N GLU A 464 17.44 -4.67 28.45
CA GLU A 464 16.00 -4.88 28.26
C GLU A 464 15.43 -4.12 27.07
N PHE A 465 16.21 -3.25 26.43
CA PHE A 465 15.73 -2.38 25.36
C PHE A 465 15.10 -3.16 24.21
N ILE A 466 15.81 -4.16 23.70
CA ILE A 466 15.36 -4.92 22.53
C ILE A 466 14.11 -5.76 22.86
N GLU A 467 14.11 -6.40 24.01
CA GLU A 467 12.97 -7.24 24.43
C GLU A 467 11.68 -6.41 24.52
N ASN A 468 11.77 -5.19 25.06
CA ASN A 468 10.60 -4.31 25.20
C ASN A 468 10.21 -3.63 23.88
N THR A 469 11.18 -3.24 23.06
CA THR A 469 10.91 -2.52 21.80
C THR A 469 10.20 -3.41 20.79
N PHE A 470 10.59 -4.67 20.69
CA PHE A 470 10.10 -5.59 19.66
C PHE A 470 9.19 -6.69 20.20
N CYS A 471 8.64 -6.53 21.41
CA CYS A 471 7.65 -7.48 21.89
C CYS A 471 6.40 -7.45 20.98
N ALA A 472 5.97 -8.62 20.56
CA ALA A 472 4.77 -8.72 19.70
C ALA A 472 3.52 -8.36 20.51
N PRO A 473 2.53 -7.73 19.89
CA PRO A 473 1.24 -7.51 20.56
C PRO A 473 0.64 -8.84 21.01
N VAL A 474 -0.02 -8.82 22.15
CA VAL A 474 -0.66 -10.02 22.70
C VAL A 474 -1.65 -10.65 21.73
N THR A 475 -2.24 -9.83 20.85
CA THR A 475 -3.23 -10.26 19.87
C THR A 475 -2.62 -10.86 18.61
N ASN A 476 -1.28 -10.79 18.43
CA ASN A 476 -0.65 -11.35 17.24
C ASN A 476 -0.74 -12.87 17.24
N THR A 477 -1.45 -13.42 16.25
CA THR A 477 -1.50 -14.85 16.03
C THR A 477 -0.19 -15.29 15.36
N PRO A 478 0.51 -16.29 15.89
CA PRO A 478 1.73 -16.79 15.22
C PRO A 478 1.39 -17.26 13.81
N PRO A 479 2.34 -17.13 12.86
CA PRO A 479 2.09 -17.65 11.53
C PRO A 479 1.89 -19.16 11.56
N VAL A 480 0.93 -19.65 10.79
CA VAL A 480 0.76 -21.10 10.56
C VAL A 480 1.80 -21.48 9.52
N ILE A 481 2.89 -22.11 9.95
CA ILE A 481 4.05 -22.39 9.10
C ILE A 481 3.69 -23.43 8.04
N ASP A 482 4.04 -23.12 6.78
CA ASP A 482 3.97 -24.05 5.66
C ASP A 482 5.39 -24.49 5.32
N PRO A 483 5.81 -25.70 5.72
CA PRO A 483 7.18 -26.16 5.45
C PRO A 483 7.53 -26.19 3.96
N ASP A 484 6.56 -26.43 3.08
CA ASP A 484 6.79 -26.46 1.63
C ASP A 484 7.13 -25.06 1.10
N ALA A 485 6.41 -24.01 1.59
CA ALA A 485 6.72 -22.63 1.23
C ALA A 485 8.11 -22.21 1.71
N GLU A 486 8.48 -22.60 2.94
CA GLU A 486 9.81 -22.32 3.47
C GLU A 486 10.90 -23.03 2.67
N GLN A 487 10.66 -24.29 2.31
CA GLN A 487 11.60 -25.07 1.52
C GLN A 487 11.75 -24.53 0.10
N LEU A 488 10.66 -24.00 -0.49
CA LEU A 488 10.71 -23.37 -1.82
C LEU A 488 11.63 -22.14 -1.81
N LEU A 489 11.49 -21.29 -0.78
CA LEU A 489 12.34 -20.10 -0.63
C LEU A 489 13.81 -20.48 -0.43
N ALA A 490 14.06 -21.47 0.43
CA ALA A 490 15.41 -21.97 0.69
C ALA A 490 16.04 -22.57 -0.58
N GLY A 491 15.24 -23.25 -1.40
CA GLY A 491 15.70 -23.80 -2.67
C GLY A 491 16.11 -22.72 -3.68
N TYR A 492 15.34 -21.65 -3.77
CA TYR A 492 15.73 -20.52 -4.62
C TYR A 492 17.08 -19.93 -4.20
N ALA A 493 17.32 -19.83 -2.90
CA ALA A 493 18.61 -19.37 -2.39
C ALA A 493 19.73 -20.38 -2.73
N ALA A 494 19.49 -21.67 -2.46
CA ALA A 494 20.50 -22.73 -2.67
C ALA A 494 20.90 -22.88 -4.14
N PHE A 495 19.96 -22.65 -5.07
CA PHE A 495 20.19 -22.83 -6.52
C PHE A 495 20.42 -21.50 -7.25
N GLY A 496 20.50 -20.37 -6.55
CA GLY A 496 20.93 -19.09 -7.12
C GLY A 496 19.87 -18.33 -7.90
N PHE A 497 18.64 -18.23 -7.36
CA PHE A 497 17.53 -17.51 -7.98
C PHE A 497 17.04 -16.36 -7.08
N PRO A 498 17.88 -15.36 -6.80
CA PRO A 498 17.46 -14.24 -5.93
C PRO A 498 16.24 -13.48 -6.46
N GLN A 499 16.08 -13.41 -7.78
CA GLN A 499 14.98 -12.70 -8.43
C GLN A 499 13.60 -13.33 -8.13
N LYS A 500 13.54 -14.57 -7.68
CA LYS A 500 12.28 -15.26 -7.37
C LYS A 500 11.89 -15.18 -5.90
N ILE A 501 12.81 -14.82 -5.02
CA ILE A 501 12.61 -14.92 -3.57
C ILE A 501 11.56 -13.92 -3.07
N TYR A 502 11.67 -12.64 -3.45
CA TYR A 502 10.78 -11.61 -2.89
C TYR A 502 9.32 -11.86 -3.27
N GLY A 503 9.05 -12.19 -4.53
CA GLY A 503 7.69 -12.51 -5.00
C GLY A 503 7.10 -13.73 -4.29
N GLU A 504 7.87 -14.81 -4.15
CA GLU A 504 7.41 -16.01 -3.43
C GLU A 504 7.19 -15.70 -1.94
N TRP A 505 8.09 -14.94 -1.31
CA TRP A 505 7.92 -14.55 0.09
C TRP A 505 6.63 -13.72 0.26
N GLN A 506 6.36 -12.75 -0.62
CA GLN A 506 5.12 -11.96 -0.55
C GLN A 506 3.88 -12.84 -0.65
N ALA A 507 3.88 -13.82 -1.55
CA ALA A 507 2.75 -14.73 -1.76
C ALA A 507 2.50 -15.62 -0.53
N HIS A 508 3.53 -15.93 0.25
CA HIS A 508 3.44 -16.87 1.35
C HIS A 508 3.79 -16.27 2.72
N ARG A 509 3.93 -14.94 2.84
CA ARG A 509 4.49 -14.29 4.05
C ARG A 509 3.70 -14.61 5.34
N THR A 510 2.41 -14.88 5.23
CA THR A 510 1.59 -15.25 6.39
C THR A 510 1.80 -16.71 6.83
N ARG A 511 2.54 -17.49 6.03
CA ARG A 511 2.82 -18.92 6.29
C ARG A 511 4.31 -19.22 6.36
N VAL A 512 5.14 -18.19 6.48
CA VAL A 512 6.61 -18.29 6.56
C VAL A 512 7.05 -17.76 7.92
N GLY A 513 7.84 -18.55 8.65
CA GLY A 513 8.33 -18.18 9.97
C GLY A 513 9.51 -17.22 9.93
N MET A 514 9.86 -16.70 11.10
CA MET A 514 10.93 -15.71 11.27
C MET A 514 12.28 -16.24 10.75
N GLU A 515 12.66 -17.46 11.09
CA GLU A 515 13.96 -18.03 10.69
C GLU A 515 14.10 -18.11 9.16
N SER A 516 13.05 -18.58 8.49
CA SER A 516 13.04 -18.68 7.02
C SER A 516 13.11 -17.31 6.36
N ALA A 517 12.39 -16.34 6.92
CA ALA A 517 12.42 -14.94 6.44
C ALA A 517 13.82 -14.35 6.61
N ILE A 518 14.47 -14.60 7.75
CA ILE A 518 15.84 -14.15 8.01
C ILE A 518 16.80 -14.74 6.96
N GLN A 519 16.71 -16.05 6.70
CA GLN A 519 17.58 -16.71 5.71
C GLN A 519 17.38 -16.11 4.31
N ALA A 520 16.13 -15.87 3.90
CA ALA A 520 15.82 -15.25 2.62
C ALA A 520 16.38 -13.82 2.55
N SER A 521 16.21 -13.04 3.61
CA SER A 521 16.71 -11.68 3.71
C SER A 521 18.24 -11.64 3.64
N GLN A 522 18.92 -12.52 4.40
CA GLN A 522 20.39 -12.62 4.40
C GLN A 522 20.93 -12.98 3.01
N PHE A 523 20.28 -13.90 2.34
CA PHE A 523 20.69 -14.30 0.98
C PHE A 523 20.58 -13.12 0.01
N LEU A 524 19.44 -12.42 0.03
CA LEU A 524 19.24 -11.23 -0.83
C LEU A 524 20.21 -10.11 -0.48
N ASN A 525 20.49 -9.92 0.81
CA ASN A 525 21.47 -8.93 1.25
C ASN A 525 22.87 -9.24 0.70
N GLY A 526 23.25 -10.51 0.72
CA GLY A 526 24.53 -10.97 0.14
C GLY A 526 24.60 -10.75 -1.38
N CYS A 527 23.46 -10.80 -2.08
CA CYS A 527 23.37 -10.53 -3.52
C CYS A 527 23.28 -9.03 -3.84
N GLY A 528 23.09 -8.18 -2.86
CA GLY A 528 22.84 -6.75 -3.04
C GLY A 528 23.97 -6.00 -3.72
N MET A 529 25.21 -6.46 -3.58
CA MET A 529 26.37 -5.85 -4.25
C MET A 529 26.27 -5.91 -5.79
N TYR A 530 25.50 -6.87 -6.31
CA TYR A 530 25.29 -7.05 -7.75
C TYR A 530 24.04 -6.35 -8.26
N ASN A 531 23.05 -6.21 -7.40
CA ASN A 531 21.77 -5.57 -7.74
C ASN A 531 21.18 -4.94 -6.46
N LYS A 532 21.17 -3.64 -6.40
CA LYS A 532 20.73 -2.88 -5.21
C LYS A 532 19.26 -3.14 -4.84
N ASN A 533 18.44 -3.57 -5.82
CA ASN A 533 17.05 -3.98 -5.51
C ASN A 533 17.02 -5.16 -4.54
N PHE A 534 18.00 -6.06 -4.59
CA PHE A 534 18.06 -7.19 -3.64
C PHE A 534 18.32 -6.71 -2.22
N SER A 535 19.15 -5.68 -2.03
CA SER A 535 19.34 -5.06 -0.70
C SER A 535 18.06 -4.45 -0.18
N VAL A 536 17.32 -3.73 -1.04
CA VAL A 536 16.02 -3.14 -0.68
C VAL A 536 15.00 -4.25 -0.36
N GLN A 537 14.95 -5.31 -1.15
CA GLN A 537 14.07 -6.45 -0.91
C GLN A 537 14.41 -7.15 0.41
N SER A 538 15.69 -7.33 0.70
CA SER A 538 16.18 -7.89 1.98
C SER A 538 15.63 -7.07 3.15
N LEU A 539 15.80 -5.75 3.09
CA LEU A 539 15.32 -4.84 4.13
C LEU A 539 13.80 -4.93 4.32
N ARG A 540 13.06 -5.02 3.21
CA ARG A 540 11.59 -5.15 3.25
C ARG A 540 11.15 -6.46 3.89
N ILE A 541 11.80 -7.57 3.57
CA ILE A 541 11.49 -8.87 4.18
C ILE A 541 11.76 -8.81 5.68
N ALA A 542 12.93 -8.32 6.09
CA ALA A 542 13.31 -8.24 7.50
C ALA A 542 12.34 -7.36 8.29
N SER A 543 11.97 -6.19 7.74
CA SER A 543 11.10 -5.22 8.42
C SER A 543 9.65 -5.67 8.55
N ARG A 544 9.21 -6.62 7.70
CA ARG A 544 7.83 -7.13 7.69
C ARG A 544 7.73 -8.57 8.18
N THR A 545 8.80 -9.10 8.74
CA THR A 545 8.82 -10.45 9.30
C THR A 545 7.84 -10.54 10.47
N ARG A 546 7.06 -11.62 10.50
CA ARG A 546 6.10 -11.89 11.57
C ARG A 546 6.76 -12.79 12.61
N TYR A 547 6.46 -12.52 13.88
CA TYR A 547 6.96 -13.33 15.00
C TYR A 547 5.92 -13.32 16.12
N SER A 548 5.96 -14.36 16.94
CA SER A 548 5.06 -14.45 18.09
C SER A 548 5.68 -13.78 19.33
N ALA A 549 4.84 -13.50 20.33
CA ALA A 549 5.30 -12.89 21.59
C ALA A 549 6.33 -13.78 22.34
N ALA A 550 6.31 -15.08 22.07
CA ALA A 550 7.25 -16.02 22.69
C ALA A 550 8.62 -16.08 22.00
N GLU A 551 8.74 -15.53 20.80
CA GLU A 551 9.99 -15.57 20.03
C GLU A 551 10.88 -14.39 20.39
N LYS A 552 12.15 -14.68 20.63
CA LYS A 552 13.17 -13.63 20.81
C LYS A 552 13.66 -13.15 19.46
N ILE A 553 13.79 -11.83 19.32
CA ILE A 553 14.30 -11.23 18.09
C ILE A 553 15.83 -11.38 18.09
N PRO A 554 16.40 -12.11 17.12
CA PRO A 554 17.85 -12.25 17.08
C PRO A 554 18.52 -10.98 16.58
N TYR A 555 19.74 -10.75 17.05
CA TYR A 555 20.53 -9.56 16.71
C TYR A 555 20.67 -9.37 15.19
N HIS A 556 20.91 -10.47 14.48
CA HIS A 556 21.12 -10.39 13.03
C HIS A 556 19.84 -10.00 12.24
N LEU A 557 18.65 -10.23 12.80
CA LEU A 557 17.43 -9.69 12.18
C LEU A 557 17.40 -8.16 12.29
N LEU A 558 17.82 -7.63 13.45
CA LEU A 558 17.90 -6.18 13.64
C LEU A 558 18.90 -5.55 12.68
N GLU A 559 20.04 -6.20 12.43
CA GLU A 559 21.02 -5.73 11.45
C GLU A 559 20.45 -5.73 10.03
N LEU A 560 19.57 -6.66 9.70
CA LEU A 560 18.87 -6.68 8.40
C LEU A 560 17.80 -5.58 8.31
N MET A 561 17.16 -5.25 9.45
CA MET A 561 16.15 -4.17 9.52
C MET A 561 16.78 -2.77 9.50
N PHE A 562 17.98 -2.64 10.07
CA PHE A 562 18.72 -1.39 10.18
C PHE A 562 20.14 -1.59 9.63
N PRO A 563 20.28 -1.78 8.31
CA PRO A 563 21.59 -2.14 7.72
C PRO A 563 22.50 -0.92 7.57
N ARG A 564 23.83 -1.19 7.54
CA ARG A 564 24.85 -0.18 7.32
C ARG A 564 25.39 -0.29 5.88
N PHE A 565 24.55 -0.07 4.91
CA PHE A 565 25.00 0.02 3.51
C PHE A 565 25.72 1.35 3.31
N TYR A 566 26.70 1.36 2.40
CA TYR A 566 27.49 2.56 2.06
C TYR A 566 28.25 3.10 3.28
N ASP A 567 28.78 2.19 4.09
CA ASP A 567 29.45 2.55 5.35
C ASP A 567 30.66 3.49 5.14
N LYS A 568 31.45 3.27 4.10
CA LYS A 568 32.61 4.11 3.78
C LYS A 568 32.17 5.54 3.43
N GLU A 569 31.17 5.65 2.57
CA GLU A 569 30.64 6.94 2.09
C GLU A 569 30.00 7.71 3.25
N ILE A 570 29.20 7.04 4.05
CA ILE A 570 28.50 7.67 5.18
C ILE A 570 29.50 8.09 6.27
N SER A 571 30.45 7.22 6.62
CA SER A 571 31.51 7.58 7.60
C SER A 571 32.30 8.80 7.16
N ALA A 572 32.73 8.83 5.88
CA ALA A 572 33.49 9.96 5.34
C ALA A 572 32.68 11.26 5.39
N ALA A 573 31.39 11.18 5.01
CA ALA A 573 30.50 12.35 5.01
C ALA A 573 30.28 12.88 6.44
N CYS A 574 30.12 11.98 7.41
CA CYS A 574 29.93 12.36 8.81
C CYS A 574 31.20 12.97 9.41
N ALA A 575 32.38 12.38 9.13
CA ALA A 575 33.65 12.88 9.60
C ALA A 575 33.91 14.31 9.07
N GLU A 576 33.63 14.55 7.79
CA GLU A 576 33.84 15.89 7.17
C GLU A 576 32.93 16.95 7.78
N ASN A 577 31.70 16.55 8.22
CA ASN A 577 30.67 17.50 8.65
C ASN A 577 30.41 17.50 10.16
N ASP A 578 31.19 16.73 10.92
CA ASP A 578 31.03 16.61 12.38
C ASP A 578 29.61 16.23 12.75
N LEU A 579 29.14 15.12 12.16
CA LEU A 579 27.82 14.53 12.41
C LEU A 579 27.97 13.13 13.01
N ASP A 580 27.03 12.75 13.86
CA ASP A 580 26.92 11.37 14.33
C ASP A 580 26.46 10.46 13.19
N GLU A 581 27.13 9.33 13.01
CA GLU A 581 26.79 8.38 11.95
C GLU A 581 25.39 7.81 12.13
N TRP A 582 24.96 7.54 13.38
CA TRP A 582 23.62 7.03 13.63
C TRP A 582 22.53 7.97 13.10
N LEU A 583 22.76 9.28 13.11
CA LEU A 583 21.79 10.24 12.57
C LEU A 583 21.75 10.19 11.04
N LEU A 584 22.90 10.14 10.38
CA LEU A 584 22.93 10.11 8.90
C LEU A 584 22.38 8.76 8.38
N TYR A 585 22.68 7.64 9.03
CA TYR A 585 22.08 6.36 8.67
C TYR A 585 20.55 6.40 8.81
N ALA A 586 20.04 6.97 9.88
CA ALA A 586 18.61 7.11 10.10
C ALA A 586 17.96 7.96 8.99
N LEU A 587 18.62 9.05 8.62
CA LEU A 587 18.13 9.92 7.53
C LEU A 587 18.13 9.18 6.19
N VAL A 588 19.22 8.52 5.81
CA VAL A 588 19.32 7.78 4.55
C VAL A 588 18.26 6.67 4.49
N ARG A 589 18.11 5.92 5.57
CA ARG A 589 17.08 4.88 5.64
C ARG A 589 15.68 5.46 5.40
N SER A 590 15.37 6.59 6.01
CA SER A 590 14.06 7.24 5.88
C SER A 590 13.84 7.86 4.50
N GLU A 591 14.90 8.40 3.88
CA GLU A 591 14.81 9.09 2.58
C GLU A 591 14.70 8.12 1.40
N SER A 592 15.51 7.06 1.38
CA SER A 592 15.69 6.25 0.17
C SER A 592 15.61 4.75 0.40
N PHE A 593 15.52 4.30 1.62
CA PHE A 593 15.67 2.87 1.96
C PHE A 593 16.96 2.31 1.34
N PHE A 594 18.02 3.14 1.30
CA PHE A 594 19.34 2.84 0.73
C PHE A 594 19.32 2.58 -0.79
N ASP A 595 18.31 3.04 -1.51
CA ASP A 595 18.31 2.98 -2.99
C ASP A 595 19.02 4.23 -3.54
N ALA A 596 20.27 4.07 -3.98
CA ALA A 596 21.09 5.17 -4.46
C ALA A 596 20.58 5.80 -5.75
N LYS A 597 19.69 5.13 -6.48
CA LYS A 597 19.17 5.59 -7.78
C LYS A 597 17.75 6.13 -7.73
N ILE A 598 17.11 6.09 -6.57
CA ILE A 598 15.72 6.50 -6.46
C ILE A 598 15.57 8.00 -6.73
N ALA A 599 14.47 8.34 -7.42
CA ALA A 599 14.05 9.73 -7.60
C ALA A 599 12.58 9.84 -7.22
N SER A 600 12.25 10.87 -6.46
CA SER A 600 10.87 11.13 -6.07
C SER A 600 10.10 11.80 -7.23
N ASN A 601 8.78 11.81 -7.14
CA ASN A 601 7.92 12.51 -8.12
C ASN A 601 8.24 14.02 -8.17
N ALA A 602 8.73 14.59 -7.07
CA ALA A 602 9.12 16.00 -7.00
C ALA A 602 10.54 16.26 -7.53
N GLY A 603 11.31 15.21 -7.84
CA GLY A 603 12.65 15.32 -8.39
C GLY A 603 13.80 15.24 -7.38
N ALA A 604 13.51 14.85 -6.14
CA ALA A 604 14.57 14.59 -5.14
C ALA A 604 15.30 13.29 -5.50
N LYS A 605 16.63 13.25 -5.34
CA LYS A 605 17.47 12.19 -5.90
C LYS A 605 18.43 11.57 -4.88
N GLY A 606 18.59 10.27 -5.00
CA GLY A 606 19.66 9.49 -4.38
C GLY A 606 19.44 9.16 -2.91
N LEU A 607 20.50 8.73 -2.25
CA LEU A 607 20.45 8.21 -0.87
C LEU A 607 19.85 9.21 0.12
N THR A 608 20.17 10.50 -0.01
CA THR A 608 19.69 11.55 0.89
C THR A 608 18.59 12.41 0.27
N GLN A 609 18.08 12.03 -0.90
CA GLN A 609 16.95 12.67 -1.59
C GLN A 609 17.11 14.19 -1.73
N LEU A 610 18.19 14.61 -2.41
CA LEU A 610 18.47 16.03 -2.65
C LEU A 610 17.79 16.52 -3.94
N MET A 611 17.21 17.72 -3.87
CA MET A 611 16.75 18.44 -5.06
C MET A 611 17.96 18.98 -5.83
N ASP A 612 17.84 19.06 -7.17
CA ASP A 612 18.92 19.57 -8.01
C ASP A 612 19.37 20.98 -7.59
N SER A 613 18.42 21.85 -7.22
CA SER A 613 18.74 23.21 -6.79
C SER A 613 19.52 23.22 -5.46
N THR A 614 19.14 22.35 -4.54
CA THR A 614 19.85 22.22 -3.25
C THR A 614 21.28 21.69 -3.49
N ALA A 615 21.41 20.66 -4.33
CA ALA A 615 22.74 20.11 -4.69
C ALA A 615 23.62 21.16 -5.34
N ALA A 616 23.06 21.97 -6.25
CA ALA A 616 23.82 23.04 -6.91
C ALA A 616 24.31 24.11 -5.91
N ASP A 617 23.46 24.49 -4.94
CA ASP A 617 23.85 25.45 -3.89
C ASP A 617 24.98 24.88 -3.02
N ILE A 618 24.87 23.62 -2.64
CA ILE A 618 25.89 22.94 -1.83
C ILE A 618 27.21 22.85 -2.62
N ALA A 619 27.13 22.43 -3.90
CA ALA A 619 28.32 22.34 -4.78
C ALA A 619 29.04 23.67 -4.87
N ARG A 620 28.30 24.77 -5.02
CA ARG A 620 28.85 26.13 -5.05
C ARG A 620 29.58 26.46 -3.72
N LYS A 621 28.96 26.15 -2.58
CA LYS A 621 29.55 26.41 -1.25
C LYS A 621 30.79 25.57 -1.03
N LEU A 622 30.81 24.32 -1.49
CA LEU A 622 31.96 23.42 -1.36
C LEU A 622 32.96 23.57 -2.50
N LYS A 623 32.73 24.47 -3.44
CA LYS A 623 33.60 24.72 -4.62
C LYS A 623 33.77 23.46 -5.47
N VAL A 624 32.73 22.66 -5.62
CA VAL A 624 32.68 21.45 -6.47
C VAL A 624 32.02 21.85 -7.79
N THR A 625 32.76 21.72 -8.91
CA THR A 625 32.26 22.16 -10.22
C THR A 625 31.69 21.04 -11.06
N ASP A 626 32.13 19.81 -10.83
CA ASP A 626 31.66 18.63 -11.58
C ASP A 626 31.28 17.54 -10.58
N TYR A 627 30.03 17.09 -10.63
CA TYR A 627 29.56 16.08 -9.68
C TYR A 627 28.38 15.28 -10.29
N ASP A 628 28.27 14.04 -9.85
CA ASP A 628 27.10 13.20 -10.13
C ASP A 628 26.30 13.09 -8.84
N ILE A 629 25.09 13.67 -8.81
CA ILE A 629 24.22 13.67 -7.64
C ILE A 629 23.78 12.25 -7.25
N LEU A 630 23.80 11.29 -8.18
CA LEU A 630 23.44 9.90 -7.90
C LEU A 630 24.65 9.07 -7.40
N SER A 631 25.87 9.62 -7.44
CA SER A 631 27.02 8.96 -6.84
C SER A 631 26.82 8.86 -5.32
N PRO A 632 26.90 7.66 -4.71
CA PRO A 632 26.74 7.53 -3.26
C PRO A 632 27.67 8.45 -2.46
N ALA A 633 28.93 8.58 -2.86
CA ALA A 633 29.90 9.45 -2.16
C ALA A 633 29.49 10.93 -2.21
N THR A 634 29.10 11.41 -3.40
CA THR A 634 28.67 12.81 -3.57
C THR A 634 27.36 13.06 -2.85
N ASN A 635 26.38 12.17 -3.02
CA ASN A 635 25.05 12.35 -2.45
C ASN A 635 25.08 12.37 -0.93
N THR A 636 25.81 11.43 -0.30
CA THR A 636 25.93 11.40 1.17
C THR A 636 26.71 12.60 1.70
N ARG A 637 27.78 13.00 1.00
CA ARG A 637 28.58 14.18 1.37
C ARG A 637 27.72 15.45 1.36
N PHE A 638 26.96 15.64 0.27
CA PHE A 638 26.08 16.81 0.13
C PHE A 638 24.91 16.78 1.15
N GLY A 639 24.33 15.60 1.35
CA GLY A 639 23.24 15.44 2.33
C GLY A 639 23.70 15.73 3.76
N ALA A 640 24.88 15.24 4.12
CA ALA A 640 25.49 15.51 5.44
C ALA A 640 25.78 17.00 5.62
N TYR A 641 26.35 17.62 4.60
CA TYR A 641 26.63 19.09 4.62
C TYR A 641 25.31 19.85 4.84
N TYR A 642 24.27 19.50 4.09
CA TYR A 642 22.96 20.17 4.17
C TYR A 642 22.34 20.00 5.56
N LEU A 643 22.38 18.79 6.11
CA LEU A 643 21.85 18.53 7.45
C LEU A 643 22.59 19.35 8.49
N LYS A 644 23.92 19.38 8.43
CA LYS A 644 24.74 20.18 9.37
C LYS A 644 24.44 21.67 9.26
N GLU A 645 24.31 22.18 8.02
CA GLU A 645 23.92 23.57 7.78
C GLU A 645 22.55 23.87 8.42
N LEU A 646 21.59 22.94 8.25
CA LEU A 646 20.26 23.11 8.84
C LEU A 646 20.31 23.11 10.37
N ILE A 647 21.13 22.25 10.98
CA ILE A 647 21.29 22.23 12.45
C ILE A 647 21.73 23.62 12.93
N GLY A 648 22.75 24.20 12.30
CA GLY A 648 23.23 25.54 12.67
C GLY A 648 22.22 26.66 12.41
N ARG A 649 21.23 26.41 11.53
CA ARG A 649 20.21 27.40 11.20
C ARG A 649 18.88 27.19 11.98
N THR A 650 18.84 26.20 12.87
CA THR A 650 17.67 25.86 13.69
C THR A 650 18.04 25.78 15.17
N ASP A 651 18.74 26.78 15.65
CA ASP A 651 19.12 26.96 17.07
C ASP A 651 19.93 25.76 17.64
N ASP A 652 20.67 25.07 16.78
CA ASP A 652 21.42 23.86 17.12
C ASP A 652 20.52 22.75 17.70
N ALA A 653 19.26 22.71 17.30
CA ALA A 653 18.29 21.68 17.68
C ALA A 653 18.19 20.64 16.55
N PRO A 654 18.75 19.42 16.73
CA PRO A 654 18.82 18.45 15.62
C PRO A 654 17.45 18.08 15.05
N LEU A 655 16.42 17.94 15.89
CA LEU A 655 15.11 17.54 15.42
C LEU A 655 14.46 18.62 14.54
N LEU A 656 14.67 19.91 14.86
CA LEU A 656 14.21 21.00 13.99
C LEU A 656 14.89 20.93 12.61
N ALA A 657 16.18 20.57 12.57
CA ALA A 657 16.90 20.37 11.32
C ALA A 657 16.34 19.18 10.53
N VAL A 658 15.97 18.11 11.21
CA VAL A 658 15.34 16.94 10.58
C VAL A 658 14.02 17.36 9.94
N PHE A 659 13.18 18.12 10.64
CA PHE A 659 11.93 18.65 10.06
C PHE A 659 12.22 19.56 8.87
N ALA A 660 13.24 20.42 8.97
CA ALA A 660 13.61 21.36 7.90
C ALA A 660 14.15 20.63 6.67
N TYR A 661 14.83 19.50 6.87
CA TYR A 661 15.31 18.66 5.77
C TYR A 661 14.15 18.18 4.89
N ASN A 662 13.06 17.75 5.53
CA ASN A 662 11.88 17.23 4.83
C ASN A 662 10.95 18.36 4.34
N ALA A 663 10.63 19.33 5.20
CA ALA A 663 9.58 20.33 4.93
C ALA A 663 10.13 21.67 4.45
N GLY A 664 11.44 21.87 4.52
CA GLY A 664 12.06 23.16 4.22
C GLY A 664 12.16 24.07 5.44
N LEU A 665 13.25 24.81 5.50
CA LEU A 665 13.60 25.67 6.64
C LEU A 665 12.54 26.75 6.91
N SER A 666 11.95 27.33 5.86
CA SER A 666 10.96 28.41 6.01
C SER A 666 9.72 27.93 6.76
N ASN A 667 9.24 26.75 6.43
CA ASN A 667 8.07 26.14 7.11
C ASN A 667 8.38 25.91 8.59
N VAL A 668 9.55 25.33 8.88
CA VAL A 668 9.93 25.01 10.28
C VAL A 668 10.06 26.31 11.09
N ARG A 669 10.68 27.36 10.54
CA ARG A 669 10.79 28.66 11.22
C ARG A 669 9.41 29.25 11.54
N GLU A 670 8.48 29.13 10.61
CA GLU A 670 7.11 29.60 10.84
C GLU A 670 6.41 28.77 11.93
N TRP A 671 6.55 27.45 11.91
CA TRP A 671 5.97 26.58 12.94
C TRP A 671 6.56 26.88 14.33
N VAL A 672 7.86 27.11 14.42
CA VAL A 672 8.53 27.49 15.67
C VAL A 672 8.02 28.86 16.14
N ARG A 673 7.88 29.83 15.22
CA ARG A 673 7.36 31.16 15.57
C ARG A 673 5.95 31.08 16.15
N ILE A 674 5.09 30.27 15.52
CA ILE A 674 3.70 30.05 16.01
C ILE A 674 3.72 29.35 17.38
N ALA A 675 4.54 28.33 17.55
CA ALA A 675 4.64 27.60 18.80
C ALA A 675 5.11 28.52 19.96
N ARG A 676 6.13 29.35 19.70
CA ARG A 676 6.63 30.30 20.72
C ARG A 676 5.57 31.34 21.11
N ARG A 677 4.77 31.78 20.14
CA ARG A 677 3.67 32.75 20.41
C ARG A 677 2.57 32.09 21.25
N ASP A 678 2.15 30.90 20.86
CA ASP A 678 0.93 30.26 21.40
C ASP A 678 1.22 29.49 22.70
N TRP A 679 2.40 28.86 22.81
CA TRP A 679 2.69 27.94 23.93
C TRP A 679 3.73 28.47 24.92
N TYR A 680 4.16 29.62 24.81
CA TYR A 680 5.16 30.29 25.63
C TYR A 680 5.40 29.61 26.98
N THR A 681 6.51 28.87 27.07
CA THR A 681 6.95 28.14 28.29
C THR A 681 5.85 27.24 28.87
N THR A 682 5.20 26.44 28.03
CA THR A 682 4.13 25.54 28.43
C THR A 682 4.71 24.19 28.84
N GLY A 683 4.43 23.78 30.06
CA GLY A 683 4.86 22.49 30.62
C GLY A 683 6.22 22.53 31.28
N LYS A 684 6.55 21.48 32.03
CA LYS A 684 7.79 21.37 32.79
C LYS A 684 9.03 21.14 31.88
N SER A 685 8.80 20.53 30.72
CA SER A 685 9.88 20.17 29.77
C SER A 685 9.93 21.10 28.55
N ALA A 686 9.50 22.36 28.70
CA ALA A 686 9.45 23.31 27.59
C ALA A 686 10.82 23.52 26.95
N HIS A 687 10.91 23.27 25.63
CA HIS A 687 12.14 23.47 24.87
C HIS A 687 12.36 24.96 24.58
N ARG A 688 13.62 25.39 24.59
CA ARG A 688 14.02 26.81 24.42
C ARG A 688 13.51 27.43 23.10
N SER A 689 13.41 26.63 22.03
CA SER A 689 13.02 27.14 20.71
C SER A 689 11.51 27.17 20.52
N THR A 690 10.77 26.20 21.04
CA THR A 690 9.35 25.98 20.73
C THR A 690 8.39 26.37 21.86
N GLY A 691 8.88 26.49 23.11
CA GLY A 691 8.04 26.78 24.26
C GLY A 691 7.22 25.59 24.76
N ILE A 692 7.36 24.43 24.11
CA ILE A 692 6.79 23.14 24.51
C ILE A 692 7.87 22.07 24.23
N SER A 693 7.77 20.91 24.85
CA SER A 693 8.74 19.84 24.59
C SER A 693 8.73 19.42 23.12
N MET A 694 9.90 19.01 22.61
CA MET A 694 10.07 18.77 21.19
C MET A 694 9.23 17.59 20.68
N ASP A 695 9.00 16.57 21.52
CA ASP A 695 8.16 15.44 21.14
C ASP A 695 6.67 15.85 21.00
N LEU A 696 6.20 16.73 21.89
CA LEU A 696 4.83 17.26 21.76
C LEU A 696 4.74 18.24 20.57
N PHE A 697 5.79 19.03 20.32
CA PHE A 697 5.87 19.91 19.16
C PHE A 697 5.72 19.11 17.86
N LEU A 698 6.42 17.98 17.75
CA LEU A 698 6.32 17.08 16.57
C LEU A 698 4.85 16.72 16.29
N GLU A 699 4.08 16.41 17.35
CA GLU A 699 2.67 15.99 17.19
C GLU A 699 1.76 17.12 16.71
N THR A 700 2.21 18.36 16.75
CA THR A 700 1.44 19.53 16.28
C THR A 700 1.77 19.99 14.87
N LEU A 701 2.80 19.44 14.24
CA LEU A 701 3.22 19.87 12.91
C LEU A 701 2.06 19.72 11.90
N PRO A 702 1.83 20.72 11.04
CA PRO A 702 0.69 20.64 10.10
C PRO A 702 0.87 19.61 8.98
N TYR A 703 2.11 19.23 8.65
CA TYR A 703 2.37 18.27 7.57
C TYR A 703 2.51 16.86 8.13
N ALA A 704 1.57 15.98 7.76
CA ALA A 704 1.59 14.57 8.17
C ALA A 704 2.89 13.87 7.74
N GLU A 705 3.38 14.18 6.55
CA GLU A 705 4.64 13.62 6.03
C GLU A 705 5.81 13.97 6.96
N THR A 706 5.89 15.21 7.42
CA THR A 706 6.99 15.66 8.27
C THR A 706 6.90 15.06 9.67
N ARG A 707 5.68 14.93 10.22
CA ARG A 707 5.49 14.23 11.50
C ARG A 707 6.02 12.79 11.42
N GLU A 708 5.60 12.07 10.40
CA GLU A 708 6.01 10.67 10.19
C GLU A 708 7.51 10.56 9.92
N TYR A 709 8.07 11.50 9.16
CA TYR A 709 9.51 11.57 8.88
C TYR A 709 10.30 11.71 10.18
N GLY A 710 9.91 12.65 11.04
CA GLY A 710 10.56 12.85 12.33
C GLY A 710 10.51 11.60 13.21
N ARG A 711 9.35 10.95 13.28
CA ARG A 711 9.17 9.71 14.04
C ARG A 711 10.12 8.61 13.55
N LYS A 712 10.20 8.42 12.25
CA LYS A 712 11.05 7.40 11.64
C LYS A 712 12.53 7.67 11.88
N VAL A 713 12.96 8.92 11.74
CA VAL A 713 14.38 9.28 11.96
C VAL A 713 14.77 9.05 13.42
N ILE A 714 13.94 9.49 14.37
CA ILE A 714 14.26 9.30 15.80
C ILE A 714 14.35 7.80 16.13
N ALA A 715 13.37 7.01 15.73
CA ALA A 715 13.35 5.58 16.01
C ALA A 715 14.56 4.88 15.40
N ALA A 716 14.87 5.17 14.14
CA ALA A 716 16.00 4.56 13.46
C ALA A 716 17.33 4.98 14.09
N ALA A 717 17.47 6.26 14.46
CA ALA A 717 18.69 6.78 15.09
C ALA A 717 18.97 6.03 16.40
N ALA A 718 17.95 5.83 17.23
CA ALA A 718 18.08 5.09 18.48
C ALA A 718 18.58 3.66 18.23
N LEU A 719 17.99 2.99 17.23
CA LEU A 719 18.38 1.61 16.88
C LEU A 719 19.80 1.54 16.30
N TYR A 720 20.15 2.45 15.39
CA TYR A 720 21.52 2.49 14.84
C TYR A 720 22.56 2.73 15.94
N GLY A 721 22.28 3.65 16.86
CA GLY A 721 23.21 3.95 17.96
C GLY A 721 23.41 2.74 18.86
N TRP A 722 22.34 2.06 19.21
CA TRP A 722 22.41 0.85 20.03
C TRP A 722 23.14 -0.28 19.30
N LEU A 723 22.75 -0.58 18.05
CA LEU A 723 23.28 -1.70 17.28
C LEU A 723 24.78 -1.58 16.98
N TYR A 724 25.26 -0.39 16.60
CA TYR A 724 26.57 -0.26 15.97
C TYR A 724 27.54 0.63 16.74
N TYR A 725 27.06 1.48 17.65
CA TYR A 725 27.89 2.49 18.30
C TYR A 725 27.92 2.37 19.82
N LYS A 726 27.30 1.33 20.37
CA LYS A 726 27.23 1.05 21.82
C LYS A 726 26.73 2.28 22.59
N THR A 727 25.79 3.02 22.00
CA THR A 727 25.21 4.20 22.61
C THR A 727 23.85 3.84 23.19
N ASN A 728 23.59 4.26 24.42
CA ASN A 728 22.29 4.04 25.06
C ASN A 728 21.21 4.71 24.20
N PRO A 729 20.17 3.99 23.75
CA PRO A 729 19.08 4.59 22.95
C PRO A 729 18.43 5.79 23.63
N ALA A 730 18.30 5.79 24.95
CA ALA A 730 17.74 6.92 25.70
C ALA A 730 18.58 8.18 25.53
N ASP A 731 19.93 8.05 25.48
CA ASP A 731 20.81 9.21 25.29
C ASP A 731 20.64 9.81 23.89
N ILE A 732 20.44 8.95 22.88
CA ILE A 732 20.19 9.42 21.50
C ILE A 732 18.85 10.16 21.43
N VAL A 733 17.80 9.59 22.04
CA VAL A 733 16.48 10.24 22.09
C VAL A 733 16.60 11.62 22.75
N ARG A 734 17.27 11.70 23.91
CA ARG A 734 17.48 12.98 24.61
C ARG A 734 18.23 13.97 23.71
N ALA A 735 19.32 13.54 23.10
CA ALA A 735 20.14 14.41 22.23
C ALA A 735 19.33 14.96 21.04
N LEU A 736 18.38 14.18 20.53
CA LEU A 736 17.53 14.63 19.40
C LEU A 736 16.41 15.55 19.87
N LEU A 737 15.89 15.35 21.10
CA LEU A 737 14.78 16.16 21.64
C LEU A 737 15.26 17.46 22.32
N GLU A 738 16.57 17.58 22.67
CA GLU A 738 17.20 18.79 23.23
C GLU A 738 17.52 19.78 22.13
#